data_5601e71e3575dbe152ffede601b83569
#
_entry.id   5601e71e3575dbe152ffede601b83569
#
_cell.length_a   1.000
_cell.length_b   1.000
_cell.length_c   1.000
_cell.angle_alpha   90.00
_cell.angle_beta   90.00
_cell.angle_gamma   90.00
#
_symmetry.space_group_name_H-M   'P 1'
#
loop_
_entity.id
_entity.type
_entity.pdbx_description
1 polymer ?
#
loop_
_entity_poly.entity_id
_entity_poly.type
_entity_poly.pdbx_seq_one_letter_code
_entity_poly.pdbx_strand_id
1 'polypeptide(L)'
;MSDFSERIVKQTEALLHFQHDETLQETTPERLHEALGQVIMMEISDNWTKTKRRQAPGRRAFYFSAEYLVGRLVYSNLFNLGILREMKAAFAEKGVDLACLEHIEDAALGNGGLGRLAACFLDSAATLDLPLTGYGLRYRFGLFKQSFVGGCQREDADDWTKYGDPWSHRRDKLAVKVRFADQTVNCVPYDMPVIGYETSTVGTLRLWQCEAEEELNFDAFNAQDYVKALEKKNKAEDITRVLYPNDSTWEGKRLRVKQQYVLSSASLQDILRDYRAQHGADYYRLPEFVAVQLNDTHPAMSIPELIRLLMNEGLDFDAAFELTRRVFAYTNHTVMGEALEKWDLELLRSVVPEVCEIIERIDARLKQEHPHSKLFIVKDGQAHMANLSVYMSTAVNGVAEIHSQILKDDLFKDWYAVYPERFQNKTNGITPRRWLGLSNPELCGLIDSRIGTGYLKDLDKLAGLKNSIDEMTVKQFNAIKLEKKRQLCRVIEEHEGVALDPSFLFDVQVKRLHEYKRQLLNALCIMDLYLSIKDGTLTDFTPTAFIFGAKAAPGYRRAKAIIHYVNRIAELINNDPAMEGVMKVVFVQNYNCSYAEHIIPAADISEQISPAGTEASGTGNMKLMLNGAVTLGTLDGANVEIAEQAGRENEYIFGATVEEINMVKPNYNARSFYEADPALRRAVDTLIDGTVPTDEEQHELYTSLLKGASWHKPDQYFLFYDFDSYKKARLQANRDYRDRLSFGRKCLENVASAGKFSSDRTIRQYADEIWHIKPVK
;
A
#
# COMPACT_ATOMS: atom_id res chain seq x y z
N MET A 1 -1.74 8.18 36.76
CA MET A 1 -1.54 8.98 35.52
C MET A 1 -0.20 9.68 35.59
N SER A 2 0.50 9.80 34.46
CA SER A 2 1.67 10.70 34.39
C SER A 2 1.21 12.15 34.27
N ASP A 3 2.02 13.11 34.80
CA ASP A 3 1.78 14.55 34.62
C ASP A 3 1.58 14.92 33.15
N PHE A 4 2.14 14.13 32.23
CA PHE A 4 2.07 14.34 30.80
C PHE A 4 0.66 14.06 30.26
N SER A 5 0.08 12.93 30.64
CA SER A 5 -1.27 12.53 30.19
C SER A 5 -2.35 13.43 30.75
N GLU A 6 -2.23 13.84 32.03
CA GLU A 6 -3.16 14.81 32.63
C GLU A 6 -3.12 16.17 31.94
N ARG A 7 -1.91 16.64 31.58
CA ARG A 7 -1.74 17.90 30.85
C ARG A 7 -2.42 17.83 29.48
N ILE A 8 -2.25 16.74 28.72
CA ILE A 8 -2.89 16.57 27.40
C ILE A 8 -4.42 16.64 27.55
N VAL A 9 -5.00 15.89 28.47
CA VAL A 9 -6.46 15.90 28.69
C VAL A 9 -6.96 17.31 29.03
N LYS A 10 -6.29 18.00 29.96
CA LYS A 10 -6.65 19.37 30.37
C LYS A 10 -6.52 20.37 29.23
N GLN A 11 -5.48 20.25 28.40
CA GLN A 11 -5.30 21.14 27.24
C GLN A 11 -6.35 20.85 26.15
N THR A 12 -6.70 19.58 25.94
CA THR A 12 -7.77 19.17 25.01
C THR A 12 -9.10 19.76 25.45
N GLU A 13 -9.45 19.65 26.73
CA GLU A 13 -10.67 20.23 27.32
C GLU A 13 -10.69 21.77 27.17
N ALA A 14 -9.56 22.44 27.42
CA ALA A 14 -9.43 23.87 27.24
C ALA A 14 -9.59 24.31 25.79
N LEU A 15 -9.07 23.55 24.82
CA LEU A 15 -9.26 23.84 23.40
C LEU A 15 -10.73 23.64 22.96
N LEU A 16 -11.38 22.58 23.39
CA LEU A 16 -12.79 22.34 23.10
C LEU A 16 -13.66 23.47 23.63
N HIS A 17 -13.43 23.90 24.88
CA HIS A 17 -14.15 25.04 25.45
C HIS A 17 -13.88 26.34 24.68
N PHE A 18 -12.61 26.60 24.32
CA PHE A 18 -12.25 27.83 23.59
C PHE A 18 -12.83 27.87 22.17
N GLN A 19 -12.76 26.73 21.43
CA GLN A 19 -13.14 26.70 20.03
C GLN A 19 -14.62 26.45 19.79
N HIS A 20 -15.31 25.75 20.73
CA HIS A 20 -16.66 25.23 20.51
C HIS A 20 -17.61 25.50 21.68
N ASP A 21 -17.14 26.05 22.81
CA ASP A 21 -17.90 26.20 24.05
C ASP A 21 -18.49 24.87 24.57
N GLU A 22 -17.73 23.77 24.41
CA GLU A 22 -18.12 22.41 24.76
C GLU A 22 -17.19 21.81 25.82
N THR A 23 -17.73 20.85 26.57
CA THR A 23 -16.97 19.97 27.46
C THR A 23 -16.55 18.67 26.72
N LEU A 24 -15.69 17.87 27.36
CA LEU A 24 -15.30 16.55 26.83
C LEU A 24 -16.49 15.59 26.64
N GLN A 25 -17.54 15.73 27.45
CA GLN A 25 -18.73 14.86 27.42
C GLN A 25 -19.76 15.27 26.36
N GLU A 26 -19.73 16.54 25.96
CA GLU A 26 -20.69 17.13 25.01
C GLU A 26 -20.18 17.11 23.58
N THR A 27 -18.87 16.96 23.40
CA THR A 27 -18.21 17.11 22.10
C THR A 27 -18.43 15.91 21.17
N THR A 28 -18.33 16.14 19.86
CA THR A 28 -18.36 15.07 18.87
C THR A 28 -16.99 14.41 18.71
N PRO A 29 -16.92 13.16 18.20
CA PRO A 29 -15.64 12.51 17.91
C PRO A 29 -14.70 13.32 17.01
N GLU A 30 -15.22 14.02 16.01
CA GLU A 30 -14.45 14.83 15.07
C GLU A 30 -13.80 16.03 15.78
N ARG A 31 -14.55 16.75 16.63
CA ARG A 31 -14.02 17.89 17.41
C ARG A 31 -13.03 17.43 18.46
N LEU A 32 -13.29 16.29 19.10
CA LEU A 32 -12.35 15.68 20.03
C LEU A 32 -11.05 15.31 19.31
N HIS A 33 -11.15 14.69 18.13
CA HIS A 33 -9.98 14.34 17.30
C HIS A 33 -9.17 15.59 16.93
N GLU A 34 -9.84 16.65 16.49
CA GLU A 34 -9.20 17.91 16.11
C GLU A 34 -8.46 18.53 17.31
N ALA A 35 -9.12 18.68 18.45
CA ALA A 35 -8.53 19.27 19.65
C ALA A 35 -7.37 18.42 20.21
N LEU A 36 -7.56 17.09 20.32
CA LEU A 36 -6.53 16.17 20.79
C LEU A 36 -5.33 16.15 19.85
N GLY A 37 -5.58 16.12 18.53
CA GLY A 37 -4.53 16.17 17.52
C GLY A 37 -3.69 17.44 17.60
N GLN A 38 -4.33 18.62 17.74
CA GLN A 38 -3.65 19.90 17.94
C GLN A 38 -2.78 19.91 19.19
N VAL A 39 -3.27 19.39 20.32
CA VAL A 39 -2.49 19.29 21.56
C VAL A 39 -1.27 18.40 21.38
N ILE A 40 -1.42 17.23 20.76
CA ILE A 40 -0.29 16.33 20.48
C ILE A 40 0.73 17.02 19.57
N MET A 41 0.28 17.73 18.54
CA MET A 41 1.15 18.49 17.64
C MET A 41 1.97 19.57 18.38
N MET A 42 1.34 20.24 19.37
CA MET A 42 2.06 21.19 20.24
C MET A 42 3.13 20.49 21.08
N GLU A 43 2.78 19.36 21.72
CA GLU A 43 3.70 18.61 22.58
C GLU A 43 4.92 18.06 21.84
N ILE A 44 4.79 17.63 20.59
CA ILE A 44 5.91 17.10 19.80
C ILE A 44 6.71 18.18 19.06
N SER A 45 6.25 19.42 19.02
CA SER A 45 6.80 20.50 18.17
C SER A 45 8.28 20.76 18.44
N ASP A 46 8.70 20.70 19.68
CA ASP A 46 10.07 20.94 20.12
C ASP A 46 11.00 19.80 19.63
N ASN A 47 10.59 18.55 19.82
CA ASN A 47 11.30 17.38 19.33
C ASN A 47 11.39 17.38 17.80
N TRP A 48 10.33 17.77 17.11
CA TRP A 48 10.29 17.87 15.64
C TRP A 48 11.28 18.92 15.13
N THR A 49 11.30 20.09 15.77
CA THR A 49 12.25 21.16 15.46
C THR A 49 13.70 20.75 15.73
N LYS A 50 13.98 20.11 16.89
CA LYS A 50 15.29 19.59 17.24
C LYS A 50 15.76 18.53 16.25
N THR A 51 14.87 17.62 15.84
CA THR A 51 15.18 16.59 14.84
C THR A 51 15.60 17.22 13.51
N LYS A 52 14.82 18.17 12.98
CA LYS A 52 15.16 18.88 11.73
C LYS A 52 16.54 19.56 11.81
N ARG A 53 16.81 20.28 12.90
CA ARG A 53 18.11 20.98 13.09
C ARG A 53 19.29 20.01 13.18
N ARG A 54 19.11 18.90 13.87
CA ARG A 54 20.13 17.90 14.10
C ARG A 54 20.50 17.16 12.81
N GLN A 55 19.52 16.89 11.95
CA GLN A 55 19.71 16.18 10.68
C GLN A 55 20.19 17.08 9.53
N ALA A 56 19.96 18.38 9.58
CA ALA A 56 20.20 19.30 8.48
C ALA A 56 21.65 19.33 7.95
N PRO A 57 22.72 19.30 8.78
CA PRO A 57 24.08 19.41 8.26
C PRO A 57 24.65 18.13 7.66
N GLY A 58 24.01 16.97 7.91
CA GLY A 58 24.48 15.66 7.46
C GLY A 58 23.93 15.23 6.11
N ARG A 59 24.37 14.04 5.66
CA ARG A 59 23.76 13.35 4.52
C ARG A 59 22.36 12.89 4.89
N ARG A 60 21.39 13.15 4.01
CA ARG A 60 19.97 12.81 4.20
C ARG A 60 19.45 12.04 3.00
N ALA A 61 18.49 11.17 3.26
CA ALA A 61 17.70 10.50 2.23
C ALA A 61 16.31 11.14 2.10
N PHE A 62 15.80 11.12 0.87
CA PHE A 62 14.49 11.66 0.50
C PHE A 62 13.72 10.61 -0.25
N TYR A 63 12.56 10.20 0.29
CA TYR A 63 11.74 9.14 -0.26
C TYR A 63 10.59 9.74 -1.06
N PHE A 64 10.65 9.62 -2.39
CA PHE A 64 9.64 10.17 -3.29
C PHE A 64 8.61 9.11 -3.62
N SER A 65 7.36 9.34 -3.25
CA SER A 65 6.26 8.42 -3.53
C SER A 65 4.99 9.17 -3.91
N ALA A 66 4.29 8.65 -4.94
CA ALA A 66 2.97 9.17 -5.31
C ALA A 66 1.90 8.91 -4.24
N GLU A 67 2.14 7.95 -3.34
CA GLU A 67 1.21 7.53 -2.30
C GLU A 67 1.89 7.41 -0.93
N TYR A 68 1.14 7.79 0.11
CA TYR A 68 1.47 7.47 1.50
C TYR A 68 0.21 7.02 2.24
N LEU A 69 0.00 5.72 2.37
CA LEU A 69 -1.15 5.16 3.08
C LEU A 69 -0.86 5.14 4.59
N VAL A 70 -0.93 6.30 5.21
CA VAL A 70 -0.59 6.47 6.64
C VAL A 70 -1.64 5.86 7.58
N GLY A 71 -2.89 5.74 7.14
CA GLY A 71 -4.00 5.25 7.95
C GLY A 71 -4.44 6.26 9.01
N ARG A 72 -5.19 5.81 10.01
CA ARG A 72 -5.61 6.65 11.15
C ARG A 72 -4.40 6.97 12.03
N LEU A 73 -4.16 8.26 12.28
CA LEU A 73 -2.94 8.72 12.96
C LEU A 73 -3.09 8.84 14.48
N VAL A 74 -4.28 9.11 14.98
CA VAL A 74 -4.47 9.39 16.42
C VAL A 74 -3.93 8.25 17.29
N TYR A 75 -4.32 7.03 17.04
CA TYR A 75 -3.88 5.90 17.86
C TYR A 75 -2.41 5.53 17.64
N SER A 76 -1.95 5.55 16.38
CA SER A 76 -0.54 5.25 16.09
C SER A 76 0.42 6.29 16.67
N ASN A 77 0.04 7.56 16.69
CA ASN A 77 0.83 8.62 17.32
C ASN A 77 0.88 8.48 18.83
N LEU A 78 -0.27 8.22 19.48
CA LEU A 78 -0.33 7.94 20.91
C LEU A 78 0.46 6.67 21.28
N PHE A 79 0.40 5.64 20.42
CA PHE A 79 1.15 4.40 20.61
C PHE A 79 2.66 4.63 20.51
N ASN A 80 3.13 5.34 19.49
CA ASN A 80 4.56 5.62 19.29
C ASN A 80 5.12 6.54 20.39
N LEU A 81 4.30 7.41 20.96
CA LEU A 81 4.65 8.20 22.15
C LEU A 81 4.65 7.37 23.45
N GLY A 82 4.18 6.13 23.42
CA GLY A 82 4.09 5.25 24.59
C GLY A 82 2.97 5.57 25.58
N ILE A 83 2.01 6.43 25.20
CA ILE A 83 0.97 6.96 26.11
C ILE A 83 -0.45 6.49 25.78
N LEU A 84 -0.66 5.67 24.74
CA LEU A 84 -2.02 5.28 24.31
C LEU A 84 -2.84 4.66 25.44
N ARG A 85 -2.25 3.76 26.24
CA ARG A 85 -2.95 3.10 27.36
C ARG A 85 -3.33 4.10 28.47
N GLU A 86 -2.41 5.00 28.80
CA GLU A 86 -2.66 6.05 29.81
C GLU A 86 -3.73 7.02 29.34
N MET A 87 -3.72 7.41 28.05
CA MET A 87 -4.71 8.30 27.48
C MET A 87 -6.11 7.68 27.49
N LYS A 88 -6.24 6.40 27.11
CA LYS A 88 -7.52 5.68 27.20
C LYS A 88 -8.06 5.69 28.65
N ALA A 89 -7.21 5.44 29.64
CA ALA A 89 -7.61 5.49 31.03
C ALA A 89 -7.99 6.90 31.49
N ALA A 90 -7.20 7.91 31.14
CA ALA A 90 -7.43 9.31 31.52
C ALA A 90 -8.74 9.89 30.96
N PHE A 91 -9.06 9.58 29.71
CA PHE A 91 -10.34 9.98 29.12
C PHE A 91 -11.52 9.19 29.70
N ALA A 92 -11.34 7.89 30.00
CA ALA A 92 -12.36 7.09 30.66
C ALA A 92 -12.70 7.61 32.07
N GLU A 93 -11.73 8.09 32.85
CA GLU A 93 -11.96 8.76 34.14
C GLU A 93 -12.79 10.05 33.99
N LYS A 94 -12.74 10.69 32.82
CA LYS A 94 -13.57 11.84 32.47
C LYS A 94 -14.91 11.44 31.83
N GLY A 95 -15.23 10.15 31.75
CA GLY A 95 -16.47 9.65 31.17
C GLY A 95 -16.49 9.61 29.62
N VAL A 96 -15.31 9.66 28.97
CA VAL A 96 -15.19 9.60 27.52
C VAL A 96 -14.39 8.35 27.11
N ASP A 97 -14.98 7.50 26.28
CA ASP A 97 -14.28 6.39 25.67
C ASP A 97 -13.60 6.84 24.38
N LEU A 98 -12.26 6.77 24.35
CA LEU A 98 -11.50 7.10 23.14
C LEU A 98 -11.79 6.16 21.95
N ALA A 99 -12.50 5.03 22.15
CA ALA A 99 -12.98 4.21 21.04
C ALA A 99 -13.93 4.98 20.09
N CYS A 100 -14.56 6.08 20.54
CA CYS A 100 -15.33 6.96 19.65
C CYS A 100 -14.51 7.49 18.46
N LEU A 101 -13.18 7.57 18.58
CA LEU A 101 -12.29 8.00 17.49
C LEU A 101 -12.08 6.92 16.41
N GLU A 102 -12.63 5.72 16.56
CA GLU A 102 -12.60 4.69 15.51
C GLU A 102 -13.46 5.10 14.29
N HIS A 103 -14.41 6.02 14.46
CA HIS A 103 -15.20 6.58 13.36
C HIS A 103 -14.44 7.64 12.52
N ILE A 104 -13.27 8.10 12.98
CA ILE A 104 -12.47 9.07 12.21
C ILE A 104 -11.91 8.39 10.98
N GLU A 105 -12.13 9.01 9.82
CA GLU A 105 -11.66 8.52 8.53
C GLU A 105 -10.12 8.44 8.48
N ASP A 106 -9.61 7.46 7.73
CA ASP A 106 -8.18 7.37 7.43
C ASP A 106 -7.76 8.54 6.52
N ALA A 107 -6.55 9.06 6.69
CA ALA A 107 -5.99 10.00 5.73
C ALA A 107 -5.83 9.32 4.36
N ALA A 108 -6.58 9.80 3.37
CA ALA A 108 -6.74 9.14 2.06
C ALA A 108 -5.64 9.52 1.07
N LEU A 109 -4.37 9.36 1.47
CA LEU A 109 -3.16 9.73 0.73
C LEU A 109 -2.52 8.55 -0.01
N GLY A 110 -3.15 7.40 -0.01
CA GLY A 110 -2.66 6.18 -0.67
C GLY A 110 -3.78 5.16 -0.91
N ASN A 111 -3.48 4.15 -1.71
CA ASN A 111 -4.45 3.13 -2.12
C ASN A 111 -4.10 1.72 -1.64
N GLY A 112 -2.82 1.33 -1.70
CA GLY A 112 -2.44 -0.07 -1.52
C GLY A 112 -1.04 -0.28 -0.96
N GLY A 113 -0.43 -1.40 -1.38
CA GLY A 113 0.86 -1.87 -0.87
C GLY A 113 2.00 -0.87 -1.02
N LEU A 114 2.08 -0.17 -2.15
CA LEU A 114 3.12 0.83 -2.42
C LEU A 114 3.06 2.00 -1.42
N GLY A 115 1.87 2.57 -1.21
CA GLY A 115 1.68 3.69 -0.28
C GLY A 115 1.82 3.25 1.18
N ARG A 116 1.38 2.03 1.55
CA ARG A 116 1.55 1.53 2.91
C ARG A 116 3.04 1.21 3.20
N LEU A 117 3.78 0.70 2.22
CA LEU A 117 5.22 0.48 2.34
C LEU A 117 5.95 1.79 2.62
N ALA A 118 5.66 2.85 1.86
CA ALA A 118 6.21 4.18 2.08
C ALA A 118 5.95 4.69 3.51
N ALA A 119 4.72 4.53 4.01
CA ALA A 119 4.38 4.90 5.38
C ALA A 119 5.13 4.05 6.44
N CYS A 120 5.29 2.74 6.21
CA CYS A 120 6.09 1.86 7.09
C CYS A 120 7.57 2.28 7.12
N PHE A 121 8.13 2.67 5.98
CA PHE A 121 9.53 3.11 5.90
C PHE A 121 9.77 4.41 6.65
N LEU A 122 8.84 5.36 6.61
CA LEU A 122 8.96 6.58 7.41
C LEU A 122 8.86 6.30 8.91
N ASP A 123 7.93 5.44 9.34
CA ASP A 123 7.80 5.00 10.73
C ASP A 123 9.11 4.35 11.23
N SER A 124 9.66 3.43 10.42
CA SER A 124 10.92 2.75 10.73
C SER A 124 12.11 3.71 10.77
N ALA A 125 12.20 4.64 9.82
CA ALA A 125 13.28 5.61 9.79
C ALA A 125 13.26 6.53 11.02
N ALA A 126 12.08 7.03 11.41
CA ALA A 126 11.94 7.83 12.63
C ALA A 126 12.29 7.02 13.90
N THR A 127 11.84 5.74 13.98
CA THR A 127 12.14 4.86 15.11
C THR A 127 13.65 4.54 15.24
N LEU A 128 14.36 4.49 14.12
CA LEU A 128 15.79 4.20 14.05
C LEU A 128 16.68 5.46 14.03
N ASP A 129 16.11 6.63 14.27
CA ASP A 129 16.79 7.92 14.23
C ASP A 129 17.47 8.25 12.88
N LEU A 130 16.99 7.67 11.77
CA LEU A 130 17.55 7.89 10.44
C LEU A 130 17.05 9.20 9.82
N PRO A 131 17.94 9.98 9.15
CA PRO A 131 17.58 11.24 8.51
C PRO A 131 16.87 11.00 7.17
N LEU A 132 15.61 10.57 7.22
CA LEU A 132 14.74 10.33 6.06
C LEU A 132 13.56 11.30 6.08
N THR A 133 13.32 11.96 4.93
CA THR A 133 12.13 12.80 4.69
C THR A 133 11.31 12.21 3.56
N GLY A 134 10.00 12.03 3.77
CA GLY A 134 9.07 11.63 2.72
C GLY A 134 8.55 12.84 1.94
N TYR A 135 8.42 12.69 0.61
CA TYR A 135 7.78 13.66 -0.27
C TYR A 135 6.66 13.01 -1.07
N GLY A 136 5.49 13.65 -1.07
CA GLY A 136 4.29 13.18 -1.78
C GLY A 136 3.35 14.33 -2.17
N LEU A 137 2.14 13.96 -2.57
CA LEU A 137 1.08 14.90 -2.90
C LEU A 137 -0.02 14.84 -1.83
N ARG A 138 -0.60 16.00 -1.48
CA ARG A 138 -1.72 16.11 -0.57
C ARG A 138 -3.01 16.07 -1.37
N TYR A 139 -3.50 14.88 -1.65
CA TYR A 139 -4.76 14.72 -2.36
C TYR A 139 -5.93 15.22 -1.50
N ARG A 140 -6.81 16.02 -2.10
CA ARG A 140 -8.04 16.51 -1.45
C ARG A 140 -9.03 15.37 -1.23
N PHE A 141 -9.11 14.44 -2.20
CA PHE A 141 -9.87 13.22 -2.12
C PHE A 141 -8.93 12.03 -2.33
N GLY A 142 -9.21 10.92 -1.65
CA GLY A 142 -8.53 9.67 -1.88
C GLY A 142 -8.88 9.04 -3.22
N LEU A 143 -8.62 7.74 -3.35
CA LEU A 143 -9.03 7.01 -4.55
C LEU A 143 -10.56 7.10 -4.74
N PHE A 144 -11.32 6.66 -3.76
CA PHE A 144 -12.77 6.81 -3.58
C PHE A 144 -13.21 6.08 -2.31
N LYS A 145 -14.37 6.44 -1.78
CA LYS A 145 -15.10 5.66 -0.78
C LYS A 145 -15.97 4.64 -1.50
N GLN A 146 -15.85 3.37 -1.10
CA GLN A 146 -16.58 2.29 -1.77
C GLN A 146 -17.84 1.92 -1.00
N SER A 147 -18.94 1.77 -1.71
CA SER A 147 -20.16 1.12 -1.25
C SER A 147 -20.67 0.13 -2.29
N PHE A 148 -21.63 -0.72 -1.92
CA PHE A 148 -22.28 -1.63 -2.87
C PHE A 148 -23.75 -1.26 -3.07
N VAL A 149 -24.17 -1.21 -4.34
CA VAL A 149 -25.56 -1.03 -4.74
C VAL A 149 -25.95 -2.18 -5.65
N GLY A 150 -26.89 -3.03 -5.22
CA GLY A 150 -27.23 -4.24 -5.95
C GLY A 150 -26.06 -5.21 -6.15
N GLY A 151 -25.09 -5.22 -5.23
CA GLY A 151 -23.86 -6.01 -5.32
C GLY A 151 -22.74 -5.39 -6.17
N CYS A 152 -23.01 -4.31 -6.91
CA CYS A 152 -22.03 -3.63 -7.73
C CYS A 152 -21.26 -2.55 -6.92
N GLN A 153 -19.97 -2.39 -7.23
CA GLN A 153 -19.17 -1.33 -6.64
C GLN A 153 -19.67 0.05 -7.09
N ARG A 154 -19.93 0.91 -6.11
CA ARG A 154 -20.16 2.35 -6.28
C ARG A 154 -19.01 3.13 -5.68
N GLU A 155 -18.59 4.18 -6.37
CA GLU A 155 -17.52 5.08 -5.95
C GLU A 155 -18.12 6.43 -5.54
N ASP A 156 -17.81 6.87 -4.31
CA ASP A 156 -18.14 8.18 -3.78
C ASP A 156 -16.86 8.95 -3.41
N ALA A 157 -16.95 10.27 -3.28
CA ALA A 157 -15.79 11.09 -2.92
C ALA A 157 -15.30 10.75 -1.50
N ASP A 158 -14.02 10.44 -1.36
CA ASP A 158 -13.35 10.17 -0.08
C ASP A 158 -12.78 11.48 0.50
N ASP A 159 -13.66 12.31 1.05
CA ASP A 159 -13.33 13.62 1.61
C ASP A 159 -12.82 13.49 3.05
N TRP A 160 -11.60 13.00 3.20
CA TRP A 160 -10.98 12.74 4.49
C TRP A 160 -10.65 14.01 5.31
N THR A 161 -10.63 15.19 4.66
CA THR A 161 -10.36 16.47 5.32
C THR A 161 -11.62 17.26 5.69
N LYS A 162 -12.81 16.68 5.49
CA LYS A 162 -14.10 17.36 5.70
C LYS A 162 -14.23 17.97 7.09
N TYR A 163 -13.73 17.30 8.10
CA TYR A 163 -13.81 17.71 9.51
C TYR A 163 -12.47 18.20 10.08
N GLY A 164 -11.55 18.64 9.20
CA GLY A 164 -10.22 19.08 9.59
C GLY A 164 -9.15 18.02 9.42
N ASP A 165 -7.89 18.46 9.55
CA ASP A 165 -6.71 17.62 9.54
C ASP A 165 -5.69 18.20 10.53
N PRO A 166 -5.77 17.83 11.81
CA PRO A 166 -4.90 18.38 12.84
C PRO A 166 -3.43 17.95 12.70
N TRP A 167 -3.17 16.93 11.86
CA TRP A 167 -1.83 16.35 11.71
C TRP A 167 -0.99 17.01 10.64
N SER A 168 -1.57 17.88 9.79
CA SER A 168 -0.84 18.57 8.73
C SER A 168 -0.60 20.03 9.07
N HIS A 169 0.65 20.48 8.97
CA HIS A 169 1.03 21.86 9.20
C HIS A 169 1.40 22.56 7.88
N ARG A 170 0.56 23.49 7.41
CA ARG A 170 0.79 24.30 6.21
C ARG A 170 2.02 25.20 6.36
N ARG A 171 2.88 25.25 5.34
CA ARG A 171 4.15 25.98 5.34
C ARG A 171 4.22 26.98 4.19
N ASP A 172 3.45 28.08 4.24
CA ASP A 172 3.39 29.07 3.15
C ASP A 172 4.76 29.63 2.73
N LYS A 173 5.64 29.86 3.69
CA LYS A 173 7.00 30.40 3.43
C LYS A 173 7.88 29.44 2.62
N LEU A 174 7.49 28.18 2.50
CA LEU A 174 8.20 27.14 1.77
C LEU A 174 7.54 26.81 0.44
N ALA A 175 6.47 27.53 0.06
CA ALA A 175 5.81 27.36 -1.22
C ALA A 175 6.77 27.59 -2.39
N VAL A 176 6.58 26.83 -3.46
CA VAL A 176 7.36 26.93 -4.69
C VAL A 176 6.43 26.99 -5.91
N LYS A 177 6.92 27.58 -7.00
CA LYS A 177 6.17 27.60 -8.26
C LYS A 177 6.60 26.46 -9.16
N VAL A 178 5.63 25.75 -9.73
CA VAL A 178 5.84 24.75 -10.78
C VAL A 178 5.20 25.25 -12.06
N ARG A 179 6.00 25.28 -13.13
CA ARG A 179 5.58 25.79 -14.45
C ARG A 179 5.31 24.62 -15.39
N PHE A 180 4.16 24.68 -16.03
CA PHE A 180 3.78 23.84 -17.17
C PHE A 180 3.71 24.69 -18.44
N ALA A 181 3.55 24.04 -19.59
CA ALA A 181 3.38 24.75 -20.87
C ALA A 181 2.13 25.64 -20.90
N ASP A 182 1.07 25.24 -20.18
CA ASP A 182 -0.24 25.87 -20.19
C ASP A 182 -0.61 26.65 -18.92
N GLN A 183 0.16 26.50 -17.83
CA GLN A 183 -0.11 27.18 -16.57
C GLN A 183 1.10 27.17 -15.63
N THR A 184 1.06 28.05 -14.64
CA THR A 184 1.94 28.01 -13.48
C THR A 184 1.08 27.83 -12.23
N VAL A 185 1.52 27.01 -11.29
CA VAL A 185 0.82 26.75 -10.03
C VAL A 185 1.73 27.01 -8.83
N ASN A 186 1.13 27.44 -7.73
CA ASN A 186 1.80 27.52 -6.44
C ASN A 186 1.68 26.16 -5.76
N CYS A 187 2.80 25.50 -5.47
CA CYS A 187 2.84 24.26 -4.69
C CYS A 187 3.14 24.61 -3.24
N VAL A 188 2.17 24.44 -2.38
CA VAL A 188 2.26 24.75 -0.95
C VAL A 188 2.47 23.45 -0.18
N PRO A 189 3.55 23.35 0.62
CA PRO A 189 3.81 22.13 1.37
C PRO A 189 3.04 22.10 2.68
N TYR A 190 2.54 20.92 3.00
CA TYR A 190 1.97 20.53 4.28
C TYR A 190 2.88 19.49 4.92
N ASP A 191 3.42 19.80 6.10
CA ASP A 191 4.28 18.90 6.86
C ASP A 191 3.44 18.07 7.83
N MET A 192 3.55 16.76 7.73
CA MET A 192 2.96 15.79 8.65
C MET A 192 4.08 15.14 9.47
N PRO A 193 3.98 15.11 10.82
CA PRO A 193 4.99 14.48 11.65
C PRO A 193 4.95 12.96 11.54
N VAL A 194 6.11 12.34 11.63
CA VAL A 194 6.27 10.89 11.76
C VAL A 194 6.96 10.63 13.09
N ILE A 195 6.18 10.26 14.09
CA ILE A 195 6.67 10.06 15.46
C ILE A 195 7.38 8.71 15.55
N GLY A 196 8.66 8.70 15.91
CA GLY A 196 9.42 7.48 16.16
C GLY A 196 8.97 6.80 17.46
N TYR A 197 8.95 5.46 17.46
CA TYR A 197 8.56 4.67 18.62
C TYR A 197 9.67 4.66 19.68
N GLU A 198 9.33 5.08 20.90
CA GLU A 198 10.27 5.17 22.03
C GLU A 198 11.59 5.92 21.71
N THR A 199 11.49 7.02 20.96
CA THR A 199 12.60 7.91 20.65
C THR A 199 12.11 9.36 20.63
N SER A 200 13.02 10.31 20.77
CA SER A 200 12.72 11.75 20.63
C SER A 200 12.67 12.22 19.16
N THR A 201 12.95 11.33 18.22
CA THR A 201 12.98 11.66 16.79
C THR A 201 11.55 11.78 16.25
N VAL A 202 11.29 12.90 15.58
CA VAL A 202 10.07 13.15 14.81
C VAL A 202 10.49 13.45 13.37
N GLY A 203 10.24 12.48 12.47
CA GLY A 203 10.45 12.61 11.03
C GLY A 203 9.43 13.54 10.37
N THR A 204 9.59 13.76 9.08
CA THR A 204 8.68 14.61 8.29
C THR A 204 8.20 13.88 7.04
N LEU A 205 6.90 13.90 6.82
CA LEU A 205 6.26 13.65 5.53
C LEU A 205 5.79 15.01 4.98
N ARG A 206 6.37 15.46 3.87
CA ARG A 206 6.01 16.71 3.20
C ARG A 206 5.13 16.42 2.00
N LEU A 207 3.93 16.97 2.00
CA LEU A 207 2.92 16.76 0.99
C LEU A 207 2.60 18.07 0.26
N TRP A 208 2.67 18.05 -1.07
CA TRP A 208 2.42 19.22 -1.90
C TRP A 208 0.95 19.34 -2.28
N GLN A 209 0.38 20.51 -2.09
CA GLN A 209 -0.95 20.90 -2.58
C GLN A 209 -0.79 22.01 -3.62
N CYS A 210 -1.47 21.88 -4.75
CA CYS A 210 -1.46 22.88 -5.80
C CYS A 210 -2.56 23.92 -5.60
N GLU A 211 -2.19 25.19 -5.77
CA GLU A 211 -3.07 26.35 -5.68
C GLU A 211 -2.85 27.25 -6.89
N ALA A 212 -3.88 27.96 -7.32
CA ALA A 212 -3.76 28.93 -8.41
C ALA A 212 -2.98 30.19 -7.97
N GLU A 213 -2.32 30.86 -8.92
CA GLU A 213 -1.79 32.22 -8.66
C GLU A 213 -2.92 33.24 -8.50
N GLU A 214 -4.06 33.01 -9.16
CA GLU A 214 -5.26 33.80 -9.08
C GLU A 214 -6.44 32.92 -8.65
N GLU A 215 -6.87 33.07 -7.41
CA GLU A 215 -7.94 32.25 -6.80
C GLU A 215 -9.34 32.56 -7.34
N LEU A 216 -9.58 33.80 -7.77
CA LEU A 216 -10.86 34.26 -8.29
C LEU A 216 -10.66 35.34 -9.34
N ASN A 217 -11.14 35.10 -10.55
CA ASN A 217 -11.24 36.15 -11.56
C ASN A 217 -12.47 37.05 -11.24
N PHE A 218 -12.18 38.18 -10.60
CA PHE A 218 -13.24 39.06 -10.05
C PHE A 218 -14.08 39.71 -11.15
N ASP A 219 -13.50 40.00 -12.32
CA ASP A 219 -14.23 40.56 -13.43
C ASP A 219 -15.26 39.57 -14.00
N ALA A 220 -14.85 38.31 -14.18
CA ALA A 220 -15.76 37.24 -14.59
C ALA A 220 -16.87 37.02 -13.57
N PHE A 221 -16.53 37.04 -12.25
CA PHE A 221 -17.49 36.88 -11.18
C PHE A 221 -18.54 38.00 -11.20
N ASN A 222 -18.11 39.28 -11.37
CA ASN A 222 -19.01 40.43 -11.48
C ASN A 222 -19.85 40.39 -12.76
N ALA A 223 -19.35 39.78 -13.85
CA ALA A 223 -20.10 39.52 -15.07
C ALA A 223 -21.06 38.33 -14.97
N GLN A 224 -21.18 37.69 -13.76
CA GLN A 224 -22.01 36.51 -13.50
C GLN A 224 -21.58 35.23 -14.25
N ASP A 225 -20.36 35.20 -14.79
CA ASP A 225 -19.72 33.99 -15.33
C ASP A 225 -18.94 33.26 -14.21
N TYR A 226 -19.67 32.60 -13.33
CA TYR A 226 -19.11 31.93 -12.15
C TYR A 226 -18.20 30.77 -12.50
N VAL A 227 -18.43 30.09 -13.63
CA VAL A 227 -17.58 29.00 -14.11
C VAL A 227 -16.21 29.54 -14.50
N LYS A 228 -16.17 30.58 -15.33
CA LYS A 228 -14.95 31.24 -15.77
C LYS A 228 -14.22 31.93 -14.62
N ALA A 229 -14.97 32.44 -13.62
CA ALA A 229 -14.39 33.06 -12.42
C ALA A 229 -13.49 32.09 -11.64
N LEU A 230 -13.78 30.79 -11.63
CA LEU A 230 -13.05 29.75 -10.91
C LEU A 230 -12.19 28.86 -11.82
N GLU A 231 -12.10 29.12 -13.13
CA GLU A 231 -11.42 28.24 -14.10
C GLU A 231 -9.96 28.00 -13.73
N LYS A 232 -9.19 29.05 -13.44
CA LYS A 232 -7.77 28.94 -13.06
C LYS A 232 -7.58 28.20 -11.76
N LYS A 233 -8.42 28.50 -10.77
CA LYS A 233 -8.44 27.81 -9.48
C LYS A 233 -8.66 26.31 -9.67
N ASN A 234 -9.73 25.94 -10.38
CA ASN A 234 -10.06 24.54 -10.61
C ASN A 234 -8.94 23.80 -11.35
N LYS A 235 -8.36 24.38 -12.41
CA LYS A 235 -7.25 23.77 -13.16
C LYS A 235 -5.99 23.54 -12.30
N ALA A 236 -5.70 24.42 -11.36
CA ALA A 236 -4.57 24.23 -10.44
C ALA A 236 -4.86 23.17 -9.39
N GLU A 237 -6.02 23.25 -8.73
CA GLU A 237 -6.42 22.31 -7.69
C GLU A 237 -6.64 20.89 -8.22
N ASP A 238 -7.09 20.72 -9.48
CA ASP A 238 -7.30 19.41 -10.10
C ASP A 238 -6.04 18.54 -10.07
N ILE A 239 -4.84 19.14 -10.08
CA ILE A 239 -3.57 18.42 -10.04
C ILE A 239 -3.45 17.61 -8.76
N THR A 240 -3.91 18.13 -7.62
CA THR A 240 -3.86 17.43 -6.33
C THR A 240 -5.24 17.07 -5.80
N ARG A 241 -6.27 17.05 -6.67
CA ARG A 241 -7.64 16.81 -6.22
C ARG A 241 -7.91 15.35 -5.91
N VAL A 242 -7.54 14.43 -6.79
CA VAL A 242 -7.85 12.99 -6.67
C VAL A 242 -6.62 12.13 -6.86
N LEU A 243 -6.45 11.13 -6.00
CA LEU A 243 -5.45 10.07 -6.16
C LEU A 243 -5.84 9.16 -7.35
N TYR A 244 -4.92 8.97 -8.31
CA TYR A 244 -5.12 8.14 -9.50
C TYR A 244 -6.35 8.50 -10.32
N PRO A 245 -6.40 9.72 -10.91
CA PRO A 245 -7.47 10.07 -11.83
C PRO A 245 -7.47 9.14 -13.05
N ASN A 246 -8.64 8.98 -13.67
CA ASN A 246 -8.77 8.19 -14.89
C ASN A 246 -7.87 8.75 -16.01
N ASP A 247 -7.04 7.91 -16.61
CA ASP A 247 -6.07 8.25 -17.65
C ASP A 247 -6.37 7.57 -19.00
N SER A 248 -7.62 7.16 -19.21
CA SER A 248 -8.05 6.57 -20.48
C SER A 248 -8.08 7.56 -21.66
N THR A 249 -8.08 8.87 -21.36
CA THR A 249 -8.09 9.95 -22.34
C THR A 249 -6.78 10.74 -22.33
N TRP A 250 -6.56 11.55 -23.38
CA TRP A 250 -5.43 12.46 -23.45
C TRP A 250 -5.37 13.45 -22.27
N GLU A 251 -6.50 14.04 -21.90
CA GLU A 251 -6.57 14.97 -20.76
C GLU A 251 -6.31 14.28 -19.42
N GLY A 252 -6.81 13.07 -19.24
CA GLY A 252 -6.50 12.27 -18.02
C GLY A 252 -5.01 11.94 -17.92
N LYS A 253 -4.36 11.59 -19.04
CA LYS A 253 -2.90 11.36 -19.10
C LYS A 253 -2.14 12.65 -18.80
N ARG A 254 -2.55 13.80 -19.36
CA ARG A 254 -1.95 15.10 -19.05
C ARG A 254 -2.01 15.41 -17.55
N LEU A 255 -3.15 15.15 -16.92
CA LEU A 255 -3.32 15.38 -15.49
C LEU A 255 -2.37 14.50 -14.67
N ARG A 256 -2.22 13.21 -15.01
CA ARG A 256 -1.25 12.33 -14.36
C ARG A 256 0.19 12.79 -14.54
N VAL A 257 0.58 13.24 -15.71
CA VAL A 257 1.91 13.83 -15.94
C VAL A 257 2.11 15.06 -15.06
N LYS A 258 1.10 15.93 -14.94
CA LYS A 258 1.15 17.10 -14.05
C LYS A 258 1.33 16.71 -12.58
N GLN A 259 0.61 15.70 -12.09
CA GLN A 259 0.78 15.18 -10.73
C GLN A 259 2.21 14.71 -10.48
N GLN A 260 2.75 13.86 -11.35
CA GLN A 260 4.12 13.34 -11.23
C GLN A 260 5.17 14.45 -11.30
N TYR A 261 4.95 15.44 -12.16
CA TYR A 261 5.89 16.57 -12.29
C TYR A 261 5.85 17.51 -11.10
N VAL A 262 4.68 17.77 -10.49
CA VAL A 262 4.58 18.54 -9.24
C VAL A 262 5.34 17.84 -8.13
N LEU A 263 5.12 16.54 -7.93
CA LEU A 263 5.86 15.76 -6.95
C LEU A 263 7.37 15.91 -7.15
N SER A 264 7.84 15.79 -8.38
CA SER A 264 9.26 15.86 -8.75
C SER A 264 9.84 17.27 -8.55
N SER A 265 9.25 18.26 -9.22
CA SER A 265 9.78 19.61 -9.28
C SER A 265 9.70 20.34 -7.94
N ALA A 266 8.54 20.29 -7.27
CA ALA A 266 8.39 20.97 -5.99
C ALA A 266 9.33 20.39 -4.93
N SER A 267 9.48 19.07 -4.90
CA SER A 267 10.38 18.41 -3.93
C SER A 267 11.85 18.71 -4.20
N LEU A 268 12.29 18.71 -5.44
CA LEU A 268 13.68 19.03 -5.79
C LEU A 268 14.01 20.51 -5.55
N GLN A 269 13.10 21.42 -5.85
CA GLN A 269 13.29 22.85 -5.53
C GLN A 269 13.47 23.06 -4.02
N ASP A 270 12.69 22.36 -3.21
CA ASP A 270 12.79 22.40 -1.74
C ASP A 270 14.11 21.84 -1.25
N ILE A 271 14.53 20.68 -1.76
CA ILE A 271 15.82 20.03 -1.43
C ILE A 271 17.00 20.93 -1.81
N LEU A 272 16.99 21.51 -3.02
CA LEU A 272 18.07 22.39 -3.47
C LEU A 272 18.12 23.70 -2.67
N ARG A 273 16.97 24.28 -2.30
CA ARG A 273 16.89 25.44 -1.43
C ARG A 273 17.50 25.13 -0.05
N ASP A 274 17.16 23.98 0.54
CA ASP A 274 17.67 23.57 1.83
C ASP A 274 19.16 23.21 1.76
N TYR A 275 19.61 22.52 0.69
CA TYR A 275 21.01 22.27 0.42
C TYR A 275 21.82 23.57 0.35
N ARG A 276 21.33 24.54 -0.43
CA ARG A 276 22.00 25.84 -0.58
C ARG A 276 22.11 26.61 0.75
N ALA A 277 21.10 26.54 1.58
CA ALA A 277 21.09 27.17 2.91
C ALA A 277 22.11 26.54 3.86
N GLN A 278 22.36 25.23 3.76
CA GLN A 278 23.29 24.49 4.65
C GLN A 278 24.74 24.44 4.12
N HIS A 279 24.90 24.29 2.80
CA HIS A 279 26.17 23.94 2.15
C HIS A 279 26.65 24.96 1.10
N GLY A 280 25.86 26.02 0.85
CA GLY A 280 26.17 27.01 -0.19
C GLY A 280 25.80 26.55 -1.59
N ALA A 281 26.27 27.28 -2.62
CA ALA A 281 25.94 27.07 -4.02
C ALA A 281 26.94 26.13 -4.76
N ASP A 282 27.77 25.40 -4.06
CA ASP A 282 28.65 24.38 -4.66
C ASP A 282 27.89 23.08 -4.86
N TYR A 283 27.15 22.98 -5.98
CA TYR A 283 26.35 21.82 -6.31
C TYR A 283 27.17 20.59 -6.74
N TYR A 284 28.48 20.71 -7.00
CA TYR A 284 29.35 19.56 -7.25
C TYR A 284 29.39 18.59 -6.06
N ARG A 285 29.13 19.11 -4.85
CA ARG A 285 29.06 18.33 -3.63
C ARG A 285 27.65 17.80 -3.29
N LEU A 286 26.64 18.11 -4.09
CA LEU A 286 25.26 17.68 -3.84
C LEU A 286 25.14 16.17 -3.53
N PRO A 287 25.81 15.25 -4.27
CA PRO A 287 25.74 13.82 -3.99
C PRO A 287 26.36 13.38 -2.65
N GLU A 288 27.12 14.24 -1.97
CA GLU A 288 27.65 13.94 -0.63
C GLU A 288 26.57 14.06 0.45
N PHE A 289 25.53 14.88 0.21
CA PHE A 289 24.51 15.23 1.21
C PHE A 289 23.10 14.78 0.86
N VAL A 290 22.84 14.44 -0.40
CA VAL A 290 21.49 14.14 -0.91
C VAL A 290 21.47 12.78 -1.56
N ALA A 291 20.54 11.90 -1.10
CA ALA A 291 20.16 10.68 -1.75
C ALA A 291 18.64 10.67 -1.94
N VAL A 292 18.16 10.40 -3.16
CA VAL A 292 16.73 10.37 -3.49
C VAL A 292 16.32 8.96 -3.90
N GLN A 293 15.35 8.39 -3.19
CA GLN A 293 14.77 7.10 -3.55
C GLN A 293 13.49 7.29 -4.35
N LEU A 294 13.45 6.73 -5.55
CA LEU A 294 12.27 6.68 -6.40
C LEU A 294 11.42 5.44 -6.05
N ASN A 295 10.24 5.66 -5.50
CA ASN A 295 9.29 4.59 -5.21
C ASN A 295 8.42 4.33 -6.43
N ASP A 296 8.81 3.35 -7.24
CA ASP A 296 8.34 3.08 -8.58
C ASP A 296 8.71 4.20 -9.59
N THR A 297 8.09 4.20 -10.77
CA THR A 297 8.37 5.16 -11.85
C THR A 297 7.60 6.48 -11.73
N HIS A 298 6.62 6.56 -10.82
CA HIS A 298 5.82 7.77 -10.65
C HIS A 298 6.67 9.04 -10.42
N PRO A 299 7.76 9.02 -9.62
CA PRO A 299 8.65 10.17 -9.45
C PRO A 299 9.82 10.22 -10.44
N ALA A 300 9.86 9.39 -11.48
CA ALA A 300 11.00 9.32 -12.41
C ALA A 300 11.30 10.63 -13.16
N MET A 301 10.30 11.51 -13.32
CA MET A 301 10.51 12.86 -13.86
C MET A 301 11.45 13.72 -13.01
N SER A 302 11.73 13.32 -11.78
CA SER A 302 12.74 13.96 -10.92
C SER A 302 14.13 13.92 -11.53
N ILE A 303 14.45 12.93 -12.34
CA ILE A 303 15.75 12.76 -12.98
C ILE A 303 16.01 13.92 -13.98
N PRO A 304 15.23 14.10 -15.04
CA PRO A 304 15.43 15.21 -15.97
C PRO A 304 15.18 16.55 -15.29
N GLU A 305 14.30 16.63 -14.30
CA GLU A 305 14.05 17.90 -13.57
C GLU A 305 15.24 18.33 -12.75
N LEU A 306 15.97 17.43 -12.08
CA LEU A 306 17.20 17.81 -11.36
C LEU A 306 18.26 18.34 -12.30
N ILE A 307 18.44 17.73 -13.48
CA ILE A 307 19.35 18.24 -14.51
C ILE A 307 18.93 19.67 -14.92
N ARG A 308 17.64 19.90 -15.20
CA ARG A 308 17.11 21.22 -15.57
C ARG A 308 17.37 22.26 -14.48
N LEU A 309 17.10 21.92 -13.23
CA LEU A 309 17.31 22.82 -12.10
C LEU A 309 18.79 23.14 -11.89
N LEU A 310 19.70 22.16 -12.00
CA LEU A 310 21.15 22.39 -11.91
C LEU A 310 21.67 23.24 -13.08
N MET A 311 21.13 23.06 -14.30
CA MET A 311 21.47 23.92 -15.44
C MET A 311 21.02 25.37 -15.20
N ASN A 312 19.85 25.58 -14.58
CA ASN A 312 19.41 26.92 -14.18
C ASN A 312 20.27 27.56 -13.12
N GLU A 313 20.98 26.78 -12.30
CA GLU A 313 21.98 27.26 -11.34
C GLU A 313 23.37 27.46 -11.99
N GLY A 314 23.50 27.29 -13.31
CA GLY A 314 24.69 27.62 -14.10
C GLY A 314 25.62 26.45 -14.44
N LEU A 315 25.24 25.20 -14.16
CA LEU A 315 25.99 24.03 -14.60
C LEU A 315 25.68 23.76 -16.10
N ASP A 316 26.67 23.23 -16.81
CA ASP A 316 26.37 22.66 -18.13
C ASP A 316 25.65 21.31 -18.00
N PHE A 317 25.13 20.81 -19.13
CA PHE A 317 24.38 19.57 -19.15
C PHE A 317 25.21 18.37 -18.68
N ASP A 318 26.46 18.25 -19.09
CA ASP A 318 27.29 17.10 -18.78
C ASP A 318 27.60 17.04 -17.27
N ALA A 319 27.92 18.17 -16.66
CA ALA A 319 28.11 18.27 -15.22
C ALA A 319 26.81 17.96 -14.44
N ALA A 320 25.68 18.54 -14.87
CA ALA A 320 24.38 18.29 -14.25
C ALA A 320 23.95 16.79 -14.39
N PHE A 321 24.20 16.19 -15.55
CA PHE A 321 23.93 14.79 -15.82
C PHE A 321 24.75 13.86 -14.89
N GLU A 322 26.07 14.07 -14.80
CA GLU A 322 26.93 13.20 -13.95
C GLU A 322 26.62 13.35 -12.45
N LEU A 323 26.26 14.53 -12.00
CA LEU A 323 25.80 14.74 -10.63
C LEU A 323 24.47 14.02 -10.35
N THR A 324 23.52 14.15 -11.27
CA THR A 324 22.19 13.53 -11.15
C THR A 324 22.28 12.01 -11.06
N ARG A 325 23.14 11.35 -11.85
CA ARG A 325 23.38 9.89 -11.78
C ARG A 325 23.83 9.40 -10.40
N ARG A 326 24.35 10.26 -9.55
CA ARG A 326 24.89 9.96 -8.22
C ARG A 326 23.90 10.25 -7.09
N VAL A 327 22.73 10.82 -7.41
CA VAL A 327 21.72 11.25 -6.42
C VAL A 327 20.59 10.23 -6.29
N PHE A 328 20.16 9.62 -7.40
CA PHE A 328 18.96 8.76 -7.43
C PHE A 328 19.27 7.29 -7.22
N ALA A 329 18.30 6.60 -6.60
CA ALA A 329 18.16 5.16 -6.57
C ALA A 329 16.69 4.79 -6.90
N TYR A 330 16.46 3.64 -7.51
CA TYR A 330 15.17 3.23 -8.03
C TYR A 330 14.71 1.89 -7.45
N THR A 331 13.50 1.87 -6.90
CA THR A 331 12.80 0.65 -6.50
C THR A 331 11.73 0.33 -7.54
N ASN A 332 11.81 -0.86 -8.16
CA ASN A 332 10.77 -1.38 -9.04
C ASN A 332 9.75 -2.19 -8.25
N HIS A 333 8.45 -2.02 -8.56
CA HIS A 333 7.35 -2.76 -7.94
C HIS A 333 6.55 -3.61 -8.92
N THR A 334 7.04 -3.80 -10.13
CA THR A 334 6.32 -4.46 -11.24
C THR A 334 7.15 -5.60 -11.82
N VAL A 335 6.51 -6.74 -12.08
CA VAL A 335 7.12 -7.90 -12.78
C VAL A 335 6.64 -8.03 -14.23
N MET A 336 5.54 -7.36 -14.60
CA MET A 336 4.94 -7.44 -15.93
C MET A 336 5.45 -6.30 -16.81
N GLY A 337 6.16 -6.62 -17.90
CA GLY A 337 6.75 -5.62 -18.81
C GLY A 337 5.72 -4.67 -19.44
N GLU A 338 4.51 -5.16 -19.73
CA GLU A 338 3.40 -4.38 -20.26
C GLU A 338 2.87 -3.31 -19.29
N ALA A 339 3.07 -3.50 -17.99
CA ALA A 339 2.65 -2.56 -16.95
C ALA A 339 3.71 -1.48 -16.64
N LEU A 340 4.91 -1.55 -17.25
CA LEU A 340 5.91 -0.50 -17.11
C LEU A 340 5.43 0.81 -17.76
N GLU A 341 5.53 1.89 -17.00
CA GLU A 341 5.02 3.21 -17.40
C GLU A 341 5.77 3.79 -18.60
N LYS A 342 5.00 4.28 -19.56
CA LYS A 342 5.49 4.94 -20.77
C LYS A 342 4.65 6.19 -21.04
N TRP A 343 5.30 7.24 -21.51
CA TRP A 343 4.63 8.47 -21.91
C TRP A 343 4.97 8.85 -23.34
N ASP A 344 3.95 9.19 -24.13
CA ASP A 344 4.17 9.71 -25.47
C ASP A 344 4.96 11.02 -25.39
N LEU A 345 5.98 11.18 -26.23
CA LEU A 345 6.80 12.40 -26.26
C LEU A 345 5.96 13.64 -26.61
N GLU A 346 4.95 13.49 -27.49
CA GLU A 346 4.03 14.57 -27.82
C GLU A 346 3.25 15.03 -26.59
N LEU A 347 2.78 14.08 -25.78
CA LEU A 347 2.13 14.36 -24.50
C LEU A 347 3.07 15.11 -23.56
N LEU A 348 4.30 14.62 -23.36
CA LEU A 348 5.28 15.28 -22.51
C LEU A 348 5.61 16.69 -22.98
N ARG A 349 5.81 16.89 -24.29
CA ARG A 349 6.05 18.24 -24.85
C ARG A 349 4.88 19.18 -24.62
N SER A 350 3.65 18.65 -24.65
CA SER A 350 2.43 19.47 -24.42
C SER A 350 2.26 19.91 -22.96
N VAL A 351 2.97 19.27 -22.01
CA VAL A 351 2.86 19.54 -20.57
C VAL A 351 4.15 20.13 -20.00
N VAL A 352 5.30 19.49 -20.27
CA VAL A 352 6.62 19.81 -19.70
C VAL A 352 7.71 19.77 -20.78
N PRO A 353 7.71 20.71 -21.74
CA PRO A 353 8.59 20.66 -22.93
C PRO A 353 10.09 20.62 -22.59
N GLU A 354 10.55 21.38 -21.60
CA GLU A 354 11.96 21.40 -21.17
C GLU A 354 12.41 20.04 -20.61
N VAL A 355 11.55 19.37 -19.86
CA VAL A 355 11.82 18.03 -19.31
C VAL A 355 11.88 16.98 -20.43
N CYS A 356 10.97 17.09 -21.41
CA CYS A 356 10.97 16.20 -22.58
C CYS A 356 12.29 16.32 -23.37
N GLU A 357 12.76 17.54 -23.61
CA GLU A 357 14.04 17.79 -24.30
C GLU A 357 15.21 17.16 -23.53
N ILE A 358 15.23 17.26 -22.20
CA ILE A 358 16.29 16.65 -21.38
C ILE A 358 16.22 15.13 -21.45
N ILE A 359 15.03 14.50 -21.43
CA ILE A 359 14.88 13.04 -21.62
C ILE A 359 15.49 12.61 -22.96
N GLU A 360 15.24 13.35 -24.05
CA GLU A 360 15.81 13.05 -25.36
C GLU A 360 17.35 13.20 -25.37
N ARG A 361 17.90 14.18 -24.65
CA ARG A 361 19.35 14.36 -24.48
C ARG A 361 19.97 13.22 -23.67
N ILE A 362 19.29 12.73 -22.61
CA ILE A 362 19.72 11.58 -21.84
C ILE A 362 19.74 10.31 -22.71
N ASP A 363 18.72 10.10 -23.54
CA ASP A 363 18.66 8.97 -24.49
C ASP A 363 19.79 9.03 -25.53
N ALA A 364 20.07 10.23 -26.05
CA ALA A 364 21.18 10.46 -26.97
C ALA A 364 22.55 10.13 -26.33
N ARG A 365 22.73 10.50 -25.04
CA ARG A 365 23.95 10.18 -24.27
C ARG A 365 24.07 8.66 -24.06
N LEU A 366 22.98 7.96 -23.71
CA LEU A 366 22.95 6.50 -23.59
C LEU A 366 23.41 5.83 -24.88
N LYS A 367 22.91 6.27 -26.04
CA LYS A 367 23.28 5.73 -27.35
C LYS A 367 24.74 5.98 -27.71
N GLN A 368 25.32 7.10 -27.25
CA GLN A 368 26.75 7.39 -27.39
C GLN A 368 27.63 6.51 -26.49
N GLU A 369 27.22 6.30 -25.24
CA GLU A 369 27.94 5.43 -24.30
C GLU A 369 27.86 3.94 -24.69
N HIS A 370 26.75 3.50 -25.27
CA HIS A 370 26.46 2.11 -25.60
C HIS A 370 25.97 1.91 -27.05
N PRO A 371 26.75 2.27 -28.07
CA PRO A 371 26.30 2.33 -29.48
C PRO A 371 25.89 0.96 -30.06
N HIS A 372 26.34 -0.14 -29.45
CA HIS A 372 26.06 -1.51 -29.92
C HIS A 372 25.07 -2.26 -29.00
N SER A 373 24.52 -1.59 -28.00
CA SER A 373 23.55 -2.19 -27.08
C SER A 373 22.13 -2.10 -27.63
N LYS A 374 21.21 -2.89 -27.02
CA LYS A 374 19.76 -2.78 -27.26
C LYS A 374 19.10 -1.80 -26.31
N LEU A 375 19.87 -1.07 -25.50
CA LEU A 375 19.37 -0.16 -24.50
C LEU A 375 18.75 1.08 -25.14
N PHE A 376 17.66 1.56 -24.57
CA PHE A 376 16.96 2.74 -25.00
C PHE A 376 16.16 3.35 -23.83
N ILE A 377 15.94 4.66 -23.88
CA ILE A 377 14.98 5.35 -23.03
C ILE A 377 13.81 5.81 -23.90
N VAL A 378 14.12 6.33 -25.08
CA VAL A 378 13.11 6.73 -26.07
C VAL A 378 13.04 5.69 -27.18
N LYS A 379 11.83 5.14 -27.40
CA LYS A 379 11.55 4.19 -28.47
C LYS A 379 10.11 4.36 -28.95
N ASP A 380 9.90 4.27 -30.26
CA ASP A 380 8.58 4.34 -30.90
C ASP A 380 7.76 5.60 -30.49
N GLY A 381 8.45 6.74 -30.30
CA GLY A 381 7.83 8.00 -29.88
C GLY A 381 7.43 8.07 -28.41
N GLN A 382 7.84 7.11 -27.61
CA GLN A 382 7.53 7.02 -26.17
C GLN A 382 8.79 7.08 -25.30
N ALA A 383 8.69 7.75 -24.16
CA ALA A 383 9.68 7.71 -23.09
C ALA A 383 9.34 6.57 -22.12
N HIS A 384 10.28 5.65 -21.93
CA HIS A 384 10.17 4.50 -21.03
C HIS A 384 10.74 4.86 -19.65
N MET A 385 9.87 5.14 -18.69
CA MET A 385 10.26 5.74 -17.41
C MET A 385 11.09 4.78 -16.54
N ALA A 386 10.86 3.48 -16.61
CA ALA A 386 11.67 2.49 -15.92
C ALA A 386 13.11 2.44 -16.48
N ASN A 387 13.27 2.47 -17.81
CA ASN A 387 14.58 2.48 -18.46
C ASN A 387 15.37 3.75 -18.08
N LEU A 388 14.71 4.91 -18.07
CA LEU A 388 15.29 6.16 -17.56
C LEU A 388 15.78 6.01 -16.12
N SER A 389 14.95 5.43 -15.26
CA SER A 389 15.26 5.23 -13.84
C SER A 389 16.43 4.28 -13.63
N VAL A 390 16.49 3.17 -14.36
CA VAL A 390 17.62 2.20 -14.32
C VAL A 390 18.93 2.85 -14.76
N TYR A 391 18.92 3.61 -15.86
CA TYR A 391 20.11 4.24 -16.39
C TYR A 391 20.69 5.32 -15.47
N MET A 392 19.82 6.11 -14.85
CA MET A 392 20.20 7.30 -14.08
C MET A 392 20.26 7.06 -12.56
N SER A 393 20.19 5.81 -12.10
CA SER A 393 20.24 5.49 -10.68
C SER A 393 21.53 4.77 -10.30
N THR A 394 21.98 5.01 -9.06
CA THR A 394 23.15 4.33 -8.46
C THR A 394 22.82 2.89 -8.09
N ALA A 395 21.57 2.62 -7.72
CA ALA A 395 21.07 1.30 -7.34
C ALA A 395 19.66 1.10 -7.88
N VAL A 396 19.36 -0.13 -8.27
CA VAL A 396 18.04 -0.60 -8.71
C VAL A 396 17.70 -1.83 -7.88
N ASN A 397 16.58 -1.79 -7.16
CA ASN A 397 16.21 -2.95 -6.37
C ASN A 397 14.81 -3.47 -6.70
N GLY A 398 14.69 -4.81 -6.63
CA GLY A 398 13.42 -5.48 -6.46
C GLY A 398 13.01 -5.51 -4.99
N VAL A 399 11.81 -6.03 -4.72
CA VAL A 399 11.14 -5.97 -3.41
C VAL A 399 10.88 -7.33 -2.77
N ALA A 400 11.35 -8.40 -3.39
CA ALA A 400 11.45 -9.77 -2.89
C ALA A 400 12.56 -10.49 -3.66
N GLU A 401 13.08 -11.58 -3.13
CA GLU A 401 14.21 -12.30 -3.77
C GLU A 401 13.84 -12.79 -5.17
N ILE A 402 12.70 -13.46 -5.31
CA ILE A 402 12.20 -13.92 -6.62
C ILE A 402 11.96 -12.76 -7.59
N HIS A 403 11.41 -11.64 -7.12
CA HIS A 403 11.22 -10.44 -7.94
C HIS A 403 12.55 -9.89 -8.44
N SER A 404 13.53 -9.76 -7.57
CA SER A 404 14.85 -9.25 -7.92
C SER A 404 15.56 -10.16 -8.95
N GLN A 405 15.31 -11.47 -8.89
CA GLN A 405 15.83 -12.39 -9.89
C GLN A 405 15.11 -12.22 -11.25
N ILE A 406 13.77 -12.06 -11.25
CA ILE A 406 13.01 -11.76 -12.48
C ILE A 406 13.47 -10.47 -13.14
N LEU A 407 13.81 -9.42 -12.36
CA LEU A 407 14.37 -8.19 -12.91
C LEU A 407 15.65 -8.42 -13.69
N LYS A 408 16.53 -9.31 -13.19
CA LYS A 408 17.84 -9.64 -13.81
C LYS A 408 17.70 -10.53 -15.02
N ASP A 409 16.83 -11.53 -14.97
CA ASP A 409 16.75 -12.59 -15.97
C ASP A 409 15.80 -12.24 -17.13
N ASP A 410 14.81 -11.37 -16.89
CA ASP A 410 13.76 -11.06 -17.86
C ASP A 410 13.59 -9.55 -18.04
N LEU A 411 12.94 -8.84 -17.08
CA LEU A 411 12.42 -7.49 -17.25
C LEU A 411 13.50 -6.46 -17.63
N PHE A 412 14.67 -6.51 -16.98
CA PHE A 412 15.81 -5.62 -17.21
C PHE A 412 17.07 -6.39 -17.61
N LYS A 413 16.93 -7.54 -18.25
CA LYS A 413 18.03 -8.41 -18.66
C LYS A 413 19.14 -7.67 -19.43
N ASP A 414 18.77 -6.85 -20.42
CA ASP A 414 19.74 -6.11 -21.23
C ASP A 414 20.46 -5.03 -20.39
N TRP A 415 19.76 -4.44 -19.42
CA TRP A 415 20.33 -3.49 -18.46
C TRP A 415 21.27 -4.18 -17.45
N TYR A 416 20.85 -5.34 -16.94
CA TYR A 416 21.66 -6.12 -16.02
C TYR A 416 22.97 -6.60 -16.66
N ALA A 417 22.95 -6.93 -17.95
CA ALA A 417 24.14 -7.30 -18.68
C ALA A 417 25.19 -6.16 -18.77
N VAL A 418 24.74 -4.90 -18.67
CA VAL A 418 25.64 -3.73 -18.75
C VAL A 418 26.00 -3.19 -17.37
N TYR A 419 25.08 -3.22 -16.42
CA TYR A 419 25.23 -2.64 -15.07
C TYR A 419 24.86 -3.64 -13.95
N PRO A 420 25.49 -4.83 -13.88
CA PRO A 420 25.11 -5.87 -12.92
C PRO A 420 25.23 -5.42 -11.46
N GLU A 421 26.18 -4.53 -11.15
CA GLU A 421 26.45 -4.02 -9.80
C GLU A 421 25.34 -3.15 -9.22
N ARG A 422 24.45 -2.61 -10.05
CA ARG A 422 23.34 -1.75 -9.61
C ARG A 422 22.16 -2.56 -9.07
N PHE A 423 22.00 -3.82 -9.52
CA PHE A 423 20.82 -4.63 -9.22
C PHE A 423 20.92 -5.34 -7.87
N GLN A 424 20.01 -5.02 -6.98
CA GLN A 424 19.98 -5.52 -5.61
C GLN A 424 18.58 -6.06 -5.24
N ASN A 425 18.52 -6.82 -4.15
CA ASN A 425 17.26 -7.16 -3.49
C ASN A 425 17.12 -6.37 -2.20
N LYS A 426 15.92 -5.80 -1.98
CA LYS A 426 15.49 -5.27 -0.68
C LYS A 426 14.10 -5.82 -0.39
N THR A 427 14.04 -7.02 0.19
CA THR A 427 12.75 -7.62 0.57
C THR A 427 11.94 -6.64 1.40
N ASN A 428 10.71 -6.41 1.00
CA ASN A 428 9.79 -5.52 1.71
C ASN A 428 9.62 -5.92 3.18
N GLY A 429 9.13 -5.01 3.95
CA GLY A 429 8.79 -5.22 5.35
C GLY A 429 7.63 -4.33 5.79
N ILE A 430 7.12 -4.61 6.97
CA ILE A 430 6.00 -3.94 7.61
C ILE A 430 6.41 -3.40 8.97
N THR A 431 5.80 -2.32 9.43
CA THR A 431 6.04 -1.81 10.79
C THR A 431 5.33 -2.69 11.81
N PRO A 432 6.09 -3.28 12.77
CA PRO A 432 5.48 -4.08 13.84
C PRO A 432 4.67 -3.23 14.82
N ARG A 433 4.94 -1.91 14.91
CA ARG A 433 4.20 -1.00 15.80
C ARG A 433 2.72 -0.98 15.44
N ARG A 434 2.36 -0.73 14.18
CA ARG A 434 0.96 -0.75 13.75
C ARG A 434 0.41 -2.18 13.64
N TRP A 435 1.13 -3.06 12.95
CA TRP A 435 0.60 -4.36 12.50
C TRP A 435 0.68 -5.47 13.55
N LEU A 436 1.28 -5.21 14.69
CA LEU A 436 1.26 -6.09 15.88
C LEU A 436 0.92 -5.27 17.12
N GLY A 437 1.74 -4.29 17.50
CA GLY A 437 1.62 -3.54 18.73
C GLY A 437 0.27 -2.85 18.92
N LEU A 438 -0.19 -2.13 17.88
CA LEU A 438 -1.47 -1.41 17.90
C LEU A 438 -2.67 -2.33 17.62
N SER A 439 -2.58 -3.18 16.58
CA SER A 439 -3.72 -3.98 16.11
C SER A 439 -3.99 -5.24 16.95
N ASN A 440 -2.98 -5.78 17.66
CA ASN A 440 -3.10 -7.04 18.42
C ASN A 440 -2.41 -6.98 19.79
N PRO A 441 -2.83 -6.08 20.68
CA PRO A 441 -2.22 -5.94 22.00
C PRO A 441 -2.34 -7.20 22.86
N GLU A 442 -3.36 -8.04 22.64
CA GLU A 442 -3.53 -9.31 23.36
C GLU A 442 -2.43 -10.31 22.96
N LEU A 443 -2.08 -10.39 21.67
CA LEU A 443 -0.95 -11.22 21.22
C LEU A 443 0.38 -10.66 21.74
N CYS A 444 0.54 -9.34 21.79
CA CYS A 444 1.70 -8.72 22.44
C CYS A 444 1.84 -9.17 23.90
N GLY A 445 0.73 -9.18 24.67
CA GLY A 445 0.76 -9.65 26.06
C GLY A 445 1.20 -11.12 26.20
N LEU A 446 0.82 -11.98 25.26
CA LEU A 446 1.30 -13.37 25.22
C LEU A 446 2.81 -13.41 24.92
N ILE A 447 3.26 -12.68 23.90
CA ILE A 447 4.67 -12.60 23.50
C ILE A 447 5.51 -12.08 24.66
N ASP A 448 5.10 -10.96 25.29
CA ASP A 448 5.78 -10.36 26.45
C ASP A 448 5.97 -11.38 27.60
N SER A 449 4.96 -12.22 27.85
CA SER A 449 5.01 -13.23 28.88
C SER A 449 5.99 -14.38 28.61
N ARG A 450 6.41 -14.58 27.34
CA ARG A 450 7.27 -15.68 26.91
C ARG A 450 8.70 -15.26 26.64
N ILE A 451 8.90 -14.11 25.96
CA ILE A 451 10.22 -13.65 25.53
C ILE A 451 10.58 -12.24 26.01
N GLY A 452 9.71 -11.61 26.80
CA GLY A 452 9.86 -10.22 27.21
C GLY A 452 9.57 -9.21 26.10
N THR A 453 9.81 -7.94 26.40
CA THR A 453 9.57 -6.79 25.50
C THR A 453 10.76 -6.53 24.55
N GLY A 454 10.58 -5.60 23.61
CA GLY A 454 11.64 -5.10 22.72
C GLY A 454 11.60 -5.68 21.31
N TYR A 455 10.74 -6.65 21.01
CA TYR A 455 10.54 -7.18 19.64
C TYR A 455 9.90 -6.13 18.72
N LEU A 456 9.18 -5.14 19.25
CA LEU A 456 8.63 -4.03 18.43
C LEU A 456 9.70 -3.09 17.87
N LYS A 457 10.94 -3.17 18.36
CA LYS A 457 12.13 -2.48 17.81
C LYS A 457 13.13 -3.42 17.13
N ASP A 458 13.02 -4.71 17.41
CA ASP A 458 13.88 -5.75 16.87
C ASP A 458 13.06 -7.03 16.68
N LEU A 459 12.40 -7.13 15.52
CA LEU A 459 11.43 -8.17 15.25
C LEU A 459 12.06 -9.59 15.21
N ASP A 460 13.38 -9.69 14.99
CA ASP A 460 14.11 -10.96 15.02
C ASP A 460 14.03 -11.65 16.38
N LYS A 461 13.77 -10.91 17.47
CA LYS A 461 13.53 -11.48 18.81
C LYS A 461 12.34 -12.42 18.87
N LEU A 462 11.37 -12.30 17.94
CA LEU A 462 10.24 -13.23 17.86
C LEU A 462 10.68 -14.68 17.67
N ALA A 463 11.86 -14.94 17.09
CA ALA A 463 12.41 -16.28 16.98
C ALA A 463 12.55 -17.00 18.33
N GLY A 464 12.68 -16.24 19.44
CA GLY A 464 12.68 -16.79 20.80
C GLY A 464 11.38 -17.52 21.18
N LEU A 465 10.25 -17.18 20.55
CA LEU A 465 8.97 -17.88 20.79
C LEU A 465 9.03 -19.36 20.42
N LYS A 466 9.83 -19.77 19.42
CA LYS A 466 9.95 -21.18 19.01
C LYS A 466 10.25 -22.11 20.19
N ASN A 467 10.99 -21.63 21.18
CA ASN A 467 11.33 -22.38 22.36
C ASN A 467 10.19 -22.48 23.43
N SER A 468 9.10 -21.72 23.19
CA SER A 468 7.98 -21.61 24.13
C SER A 468 6.65 -22.05 23.53
N ILE A 469 6.65 -22.70 22.34
CA ILE A 469 5.45 -23.21 21.68
C ILE A 469 5.06 -24.56 22.30
N ASP A 470 4.62 -24.54 23.54
CA ASP A 470 4.00 -25.68 24.24
C ASP A 470 2.47 -25.66 24.09
N GLU A 471 1.81 -26.70 24.59
CA GLU A 471 0.35 -26.84 24.51
C GLU A 471 -0.37 -25.69 25.23
N MET A 472 0.17 -25.18 26.33
CA MET A 472 -0.42 -24.07 27.09
C MET A 472 -0.35 -22.76 26.26
N THR A 473 0.79 -22.49 25.68
CA THR A 473 0.98 -21.30 24.81
C THR A 473 0.06 -21.35 23.61
N VAL A 474 -0.11 -22.52 22.97
CA VAL A 474 -1.04 -22.71 21.85
C VAL A 474 -2.49 -22.48 22.29
N LYS A 475 -2.91 -22.99 23.44
CA LYS A 475 -4.27 -22.73 23.97
C LYS A 475 -4.52 -21.25 24.25
N GLN A 476 -3.54 -20.55 24.81
CA GLN A 476 -3.64 -19.11 25.06
C GLN A 476 -3.72 -18.33 23.72
N PHE A 477 -2.91 -18.68 22.73
CA PHE A 477 -2.97 -18.09 21.39
C PHE A 477 -4.34 -18.31 20.74
N ASN A 478 -4.87 -19.54 20.80
CA ASN A 478 -6.20 -19.85 20.25
C ASN A 478 -7.32 -19.05 20.94
N ALA A 479 -7.21 -18.81 22.24
CA ALA A 479 -8.16 -17.96 22.97
C ALA A 479 -8.08 -16.49 22.52
N ILE A 480 -6.86 -15.96 22.31
CA ILE A 480 -6.64 -14.62 21.76
C ILE A 480 -7.23 -14.53 20.34
N LYS A 481 -6.94 -15.50 19.49
CA LYS A 481 -7.47 -15.55 18.12
C LYS A 481 -9.00 -15.54 18.12
N LEU A 482 -9.63 -16.33 18.99
CA LEU A 482 -11.09 -16.36 19.14
C LEU A 482 -11.64 -14.98 19.56
N GLU A 483 -10.96 -14.27 20.46
CA GLU A 483 -11.39 -12.93 20.86
C GLU A 483 -11.25 -11.92 19.72
N LYS A 484 -10.16 -11.96 18.93
CA LYS A 484 -10.01 -11.14 17.73
C LYS A 484 -11.10 -11.42 16.70
N LYS A 485 -11.50 -12.68 16.54
CA LYS A 485 -12.61 -13.06 15.67
C LYS A 485 -13.95 -12.50 16.17
N ARG A 486 -14.21 -12.51 17.50
CA ARG A 486 -15.39 -11.87 18.08
C ARG A 486 -15.41 -10.35 17.84
N GLN A 487 -14.25 -9.69 17.97
CA GLN A 487 -14.13 -8.26 17.68
C GLN A 487 -14.46 -8.00 16.20
N LEU A 488 -13.89 -8.77 15.27
CA LEU A 488 -14.20 -8.63 13.84
C LEU A 488 -15.65 -8.95 13.51
N CYS A 489 -16.28 -9.96 14.14
CA CYS A 489 -17.70 -10.27 13.93
C CYS A 489 -18.59 -9.07 14.24
N ARG A 490 -18.32 -8.36 15.34
CA ARG A 490 -19.07 -7.12 15.67
C ARG A 490 -18.91 -6.03 14.62
N VAL A 491 -17.68 -5.80 14.16
CA VAL A 491 -17.39 -4.80 13.13
C VAL A 491 -18.09 -5.15 11.80
N ILE A 492 -18.05 -6.42 11.38
CA ILE A 492 -18.71 -6.89 10.15
C ILE A 492 -20.23 -6.80 10.28
N GLU A 493 -20.81 -7.19 11.42
CA GLU A 493 -22.24 -7.08 11.67
C GLU A 493 -22.72 -5.63 11.63
N GLU A 494 -21.94 -4.70 12.23
CA GLU A 494 -22.24 -3.26 12.23
C GLU A 494 -22.16 -2.64 10.83
N HIS A 495 -21.13 -2.98 10.06
CA HIS A 495 -20.86 -2.32 8.77
C HIS A 495 -21.54 -3.02 7.58
N GLU A 496 -21.64 -4.34 7.62
CA GLU A 496 -22.12 -5.15 6.49
C GLU A 496 -23.49 -5.80 6.75
N GLY A 497 -23.96 -5.79 8.01
CA GLY A 497 -25.20 -6.45 8.40
C GLY A 497 -25.14 -7.99 8.33
N VAL A 498 -23.94 -8.57 8.33
CA VAL A 498 -23.72 -10.03 8.22
C VAL A 498 -23.21 -10.56 9.56
N ALA A 499 -23.99 -11.42 10.19
CA ALA A 499 -23.58 -12.13 11.40
C ALA A 499 -22.66 -13.30 11.04
N LEU A 500 -21.46 -13.33 11.64
CA LEU A 500 -20.49 -14.41 11.51
C LEU A 500 -20.35 -15.16 12.85
N ASP A 501 -20.10 -16.46 12.78
CA ASP A 501 -19.74 -17.25 13.94
C ASP A 501 -18.22 -17.23 14.15
N PRO A 502 -17.70 -16.73 15.30
CA PRO A 502 -16.27 -16.65 15.55
C PRO A 502 -15.60 -18.04 15.70
N SER A 503 -16.35 -19.13 15.79
CA SER A 503 -15.82 -20.50 15.80
C SER A 503 -15.43 -21.02 14.41
N PHE A 504 -15.97 -20.42 13.33
CA PHE A 504 -15.67 -20.80 11.95
C PHE A 504 -14.21 -20.59 11.61
N LEU A 505 -13.69 -21.29 10.62
CA LEU A 505 -12.41 -20.96 9.98
C LEU A 505 -12.57 -19.63 9.22
N PHE A 506 -11.75 -18.63 9.51
CA PHE A 506 -11.74 -17.35 8.78
C PHE A 506 -10.71 -17.39 7.65
N ASP A 507 -11.20 -17.59 6.43
CA ASP A 507 -10.44 -17.61 5.19
C ASP A 507 -10.51 -16.21 4.56
N VAL A 508 -9.36 -15.51 4.47
CA VAL A 508 -9.31 -14.07 4.23
C VAL A 508 -8.53 -13.73 2.96
N GLN A 509 -9.17 -13.03 2.03
CA GLN A 509 -8.54 -12.44 0.85
C GLN A 509 -8.79 -10.93 0.80
N VAL A 510 -7.90 -10.14 1.39
CA VAL A 510 -8.00 -8.68 1.47
C VAL A 510 -6.82 -8.02 0.77
N LYS A 511 -7.09 -7.50 -0.42
CA LYS A 511 -6.10 -6.87 -1.31
C LYS A 511 -6.81 -6.15 -2.46
N ARG A 512 -6.13 -5.19 -3.14
CA ARG A 512 -6.67 -4.54 -4.33
C ARG A 512 -7.23 -5.58 -5.30
N LEU A 513 -8.39 -5.31 -5.90
CA LEU A 513 -8.95 -6.21 -6.89
C LEU A 513 -8.26 -6.05 -8.23
N HIS A 514 -7.73 -7.16 -8.72
CA HIS A 514 -7.11 -7.28 -10.03
C HIS A 514 -7.15 -8.73 -10.50
N GLU A 515 -7.33 -8.97 -11.80
CA GLU A 515 -7.47 -10.34 -12.34
C GLU A 515 -6.28 -11.25 -11.97
N TYR A 516 -5.04 -10.73 -11.95
CA TYR A 516 -3.86 -11.55 -11.60
C TYR A 516 -3.82 -11.97 -10.13
N LYS A 517 -4.52 -11.26 -9.22
CA LYS A 517 -4.63 -11.67 -7.81
C LYS A 517 -5.63 -12.81 -7.58
N ARG A 518 -6.31 -13.18 -8.64
CA ARG A 518 -7.18 -14.35 -8.79
C ARG A 518 -8.31 -14.48 -7.76
N GLN A 519 -8.92 -13.34 -7.34
CA GLN A 519 -10.14 -13.39 -6.53
C GLN A 519 -11.23 -14.20 -7.23
N LEU A 520 -11.24 -14.24 -8.57
CA LEU A 520 -12.16 -15.09 -9.34
C LEU A 520 -11.89 -16.58 -9.12
N LEU A 521 -10.62 -17.02 -9.04
CA LEU A 521 -10.28 -18.40 -8.70
C LEU A 521 -10.83 -18.80 -7.32
N ASN A 522 -10.69 -17.92 -6.33
CA ASN A 522 -11.27 -18.10 -5.01
C ASN A 522 -12.79 -18.24 -5.07
N ALA A 523 -13.48 -17.34 -5.78
CA ALA A 523 -14.93 -17.35 -5.94
C ALA A 523 -15.44 -18.64 -6.64
N LEU A 524 -14.77 -19.08 -7.71
CA LEU A 524 -15.10 -20.32 -8.41
C LEU A 524 -14.90 -21.55 -7.51
N CYS A 525 -13.85 -21.59 -6.71
CA CYS A 525 -13.62 -22.65 -5.74
C CYS A 525 -14.71 -22.66 -4.65
N ILE A 526 -15.13 -21.51 -4.13
CA ILE A 526 -16.24 -21.40 -3.17
C ILE A 526 -17.53 -21.95 -3.77
N MET A 527 -17.83 -21.64 -5.05
CA MET A 527 -19.00 -22.17 -5.73
C MET A 527 -18.95 -23.70 -5.89
N ASP A 528 -17.79 -24.26 -6.23
CA ASP A 528 -17.65 -25.71 -6.30
C ASP A 528 -17.83 -26.38 -4.92
N LEU A 529 -17.29 -25.79 -3.84
CA LEU A 529 -17.51 -26.27 -2.47
C LEU A 529 -19.00 -26.22 -2.09
N TYR A 530 -19.66 -25.09 -2.36
CA TYR A 530 -21.11 -24.92 -2.12
C TYR A 530 -21.93 -25.99 -2.82
N LEU A 531 -21.72 -26.20 -4.10
CA LEU A 531 -22.43 -27.20 -4.89
C LEU A 531 -22.12 -28.63 -4.42
N SER A 532 -20.86 -28.92 -4.04
CA SER A 532 -20.45 -30.22 -3.52
C SER A 532 -21.04 -30.56 -2.14
N ILE A 533 -21.26 -29.57 -1.31
CA ILE A 533 -21.97 -29.73 -0.02
C ILE A 533 -23.43 -29.98 -0.27
N LYS A 534 -24.06 -29.24 -1.20
CA LYS A 534 -25.47 -29.38 -1.55
C LYS A 534 -25.84 -30.75 -2.18
N ASP A 535 -24.97 -31.27 -3.02
CA ASP A 535 -25.18 -32.57 -3.64
C ASP A 535 -24.70 -33.77 -2.79
N GLY A 536 -24.11 -33.49 -1.62
CA GLY A 536 -23.66 -34.48 -0.66
C GLY A 536 -22.32 -35.17 -1.04
N THR A 537 -21.61 -34.69 -2.05
CA THR A 537 -20.30 -35.24 -2.43
C THR A 537 -19.18 -34.75 -1.48
N LEU A 538 -19.39 -33.62 -0.80
CA LEU A 538 -18.53 -33.10 0.26
C LEU A 538 -19.29 -33.08 1.61
N THR A 539 -19.11 -34.11 2.43
CA THR A 539 -19.80 -34.23 3.73
C THR A 539 -18.93 -33.86 4.91
N ASP A 540 -17.61 -33.78 4.71
CA ASP A 540 -16.61 -33.55 5.72
C ASP A 540 -15.98 -32.16 5.55
N PHE A 541 -16.76 -31.10 5.87
CA PHE A 541 -16.36 -29.71 5.74
C PHE A 541 -16.43 -28.98 7.09
N THR A 542 -15.32 -28.36 7.50
CA THR A 542 -15.28 -27.53 8.71
C THR A 542 -15.93 -26.19 8.42
N PRO A 543 -16.85 -25.70 9.27
CA PRO A 543 -17.50 -24.42 9.08
C PRO A 543 -16.53 -23.28 8.77
N THR A 544 -16.78 -22.52 7.68
CA THR A 544 -15.86 -21.52 7.16
C THR A 544 -16.58 -20.23 6.79
N ALA A 545 -15.97 -19.10 7.18
CA ALA A 545 -16.33 -17.76 6.71
C ALA A 545 -15.27 -17.27 5.72
N PHE A 546 -15.68 -17.03 4.49
CA PHE A 546 -14.85 -16.45 3.43
C PHE A 546 -15.01 -14.94 3.46
N ILE A 547 -13.91 -14.23 3.74
CA ILE A 547 -13.90 -12.78 3.92
C ILE A 547 -13.08 -12.12 2.82
N PHE A 548 -13.76 -11.35 1.97
CA PHE A 548 -13.15 -10.55 0.92
C PHE A 548 -13.12 -9.08 1.31
N GLY A 549 -12.09 -8.36 0.84
CA GLY A 549 -12.01 -6.91 0.92
C GLY A 549 -11.12 -6.38 -0.19
N ALA A 550 -11.69 -5.55 -1.06
CA ALA A 550 -10.98 -5.05 -2.23
C ALA A 550 -11.69 -3.83 -2.84
N LYS A 551 -10.90 -2.94 -3.43
CA LYS A 551 -11.39 -1.89 -4.33
C LYS A 551 -10.90 -2.17 -5.75
N ALA A 552 -11.80 -2.10 -6.74
CA ALA A 552 -11.46 -2.14 -8.16
C ALA A 552 -11.24 -0.71 -8.67
N ALA A 553 -10.28 -0.50 -9.58
CA ALA A 553 -10.14 0.79 -10.26
C ALA A 553 -11.46 1.14 -10.99
N PRO A 554 -11.92 2.41 -10.95
CA PRO A 554 -13.24 2.78 -11.49
C PRO A 554 -13.48 2.38 -12.94
N GLY A 555 -12.45 2.46 -13.80
CA GLY A 555 -12.51 2.06 -15.21
C GLY A 555 -12.28 0.59 -15.48
N TYR A 556 -11.97 -0.24 -14.47
CA TYR A 556 -11.64 -1.65 -14.65
C TYR A 556 -12.90 -2.54 -14.57
N ARG A 557 -13.63 -2.61 -15.66
CA ARG A 557 -14.94 -3.30 -15.75
C ARG A 557 -14.91 -4.75 -15.25
N ARG A 558 -13.93 -5.56 -15.68
CA ARG A 558 -13.82 -6.97 -15.23
C ARG A 558 -13.55 -7.11 -13.73
N ALA A 559 -12.72 -6.25 -13.18
CA ALA A 559 -12.49 -6.24 -11.74
C ALA A 559 -13.79 -5.92 -10.97
N LYS A 560 -14.59 -4.97 -11.48
CA LYS A 560 -15.92 -4.66 -10.92
C LYS A 560 -16.89 -5.82 -11.08
N ALA A 561 -16.86 -6.52 -12.23
CA ALA A 561 -17.64 -7.73 -12.46
C ALA A 561 -17.30 -8.85 -11.47
N ILE A 562 -16.03 -9.02 -11.10
CA ILE A 562 -15.60 -9.99 -10.07
C ILE A 562 -16.19 -9.62 -8.70
N ILE A 563 -16.17 -8.33 -8.31
CA ILE A 563 -16.83 -7.88 -7.07
C ILE A 563 -18.31 -8.22 -7.08
N HIS A 564 -18.99 -7.90 -8.18
CA HIS A 564 -20.42 -8.17 -8.34
C HIS A 564 -20.71 -9.68 -8.23
N TYR A 565 -19.92 -10.52 -8.89
CA TYR A 565 -20.06 -11.97 -8.80
C TYR A 565 -19.88 -12.51 -7.37
N VAL A 566 -18.85 -12.05 -6.65
CA VAL A 566 -18.62 -12.45 -5.24
C VAL A 566 -19.79 -12.02 -4.35
N ASN A 567 -20.33 -10.81 -4.52
CA ASN A 567 -21.50 -10.36 -3.77
C ASN A 567 -22.76 -11.19 -4.07
N ARG A 568 -22.97 -11.61 -5.33
CA ARG A 568 -24.06 -12.52 -5.71
C ARG A 568 -23.89 -13.91 -5.10
N ILE A 569 -22.66 -14.42 -5.05
CA ILE A 569 -22.34 -15.67 -4.35
C ILE A 569 -22.64 -15.53 -2.85
N ALA A 570 -22.26 -14.41 -2.24
CA ALA A 570 -22.55 -14.14 -0.83
C ALA A 570 -24.06 -14.12 -0.56
N GLU A 571 -24.85 -13.46 -1.41
CA GLU A 571 -26.30 -13.43 -1.33
C GLU A 571 -26.91 -14.85 -1.44
N LEU A 572 -26.45 -15.63 -2.42
CA LEU A 572 -26.91 -17.02 -2.63
C LEU A 572 -26.60 -17.91 -1.42
N ILE A 573 -25.35 -17.93 -0.95
CA ILE A 573 -24.89 -18.83 0.10
C ILE A 573 -25.46 -18.43 1.47
N ASN A 574 -25.44 -17.14 1.80
CA ASN A 574 -25.84 -16.66 3.10
C ASN A 574 -27.35 -16.81 3.36
N ASN A 575 -28.16 -16.85 2.29
CA ASN A 575 -29.61 -17.05 2.36
C ASN A 575 -30.05 -18.50 2.16
N ASP A 576 -29.14 -19.45 1.87
CA ASP A 576 -29.44 -20.84 1.75
C ASP A 576 -29.49 -21.53 3.14
N PRO A 577 -30.67 -22.03 3.59
CA PRO A 577 -30.77 -22.71 4.89
C PRO A 577 -29.85 -23.93 5.03
N ALA A 578 -29.46 -24.58 3.93
CA ALA A 578 -28.52 -25.70 3.97
C ALA A 578 -27.09 -25.27 4.29
N MET A 579 -26.79 -23.99 4.21
CA MET A 579 -25.48 -23.43 4.53
C MET A 579 -25.43 -22.81 5.93
N GLU A 580 -26.56 -22.78 6.65
CA GLU A 580 -26.57 -22.30 8.03
C GLU A 580 -25.63 -23.16 8.91
N GLY A 581 -24.71 -22.51 9.64
CA GLY A 581 -23.72 -23.20 10.45
C GLY A 581 -22.60 -23.92 9.65
N VAL A 582 -22.55 -23.78 8.32
CA VAL A 582 -21.58 -24.45 7.44
C VAL A 582 -20.70 -23.46 6.69
N MET A 583 -21.29 -22.47 6.06
CA MET A 583 -20.57 -21.55 5.17
C MET A 583 -21.16 -20.14 5.22
N LYS A 584 -20.32 -19.14 5.28
CA LYS A 584 -20.68 -17.73 5.10
C LYS A 584 -19.68 -17.07 4.14
N VAL A 585 -20.17 -16.12 3.36
CA VAL A 585 -19.33 -15.28 2.47
C VAL A 585 -19.65 -13.83 2.75
N VAL A 586 -18.63 -13.00 2.93
CA VAL A 586 -18.79 -11.56 3.10
C VAL A 586 -17.75 -10.81 2.29
N PHE A 587 -18.19 -9.79 1.56
CA PHE A 587 -17.31 -8.83 0.92
C PHE A 587 -17.42 -7.51 1.68
N VAL A 588 -16.38 -7.16 2.46
CA VAL A 588 -16.40 -5.94 3.26
C VAL A 588 -16.27 -4.70 2.39
N GLN A 589 -17.11 -3.71 2.66
CA GLN A 589 -17.11 -2.43 1.95
C GLN A 589 -15.95 -1.55 2.39
N ASN A 590 -15.48 -0.71 1.49
CA ASN A 590 -14.50 0.33 1.76
C ASN A 590 -13.24 -0.14 2.50
N TYR A 591 -12.74 -1.34 2.16
CA TYR A 591 -11.52 -1.86 2.76
C TYR A 591 -10.39 -0.82 2.74
N ASN A 592 -9.88 -0.48 3.90
CA ASN A 592 -8.84 0.52 4.16
C ASN A 592 -7.89 0.05 5.27
N CYS A 593 -6.98 0.91 5.71
CA CYS A 593 -6.00 0.58 6.73
C CYS A 593 -6.67 0.27 8.10
N SER A 594 -7.67 1.04 8.49
CA SER A 594 -8.41 0.83 9.75
C SER A 594 -9.18 -0.49 9.75
N TYR A 595 -9.86 -0.83 8.65
CA TYR A 595 -10.53 -2.13 8.54
C TYR A 595 -9.54 -3.30 8.59
N ALA A 596 -8.35 -3.13 7.95
CA ALA A 596 -7.28 -4.12 7.98
C ALA A 596 -6.79 -4.42 9.41
N GLU A 597 -6.76 -3.42 10.29
CA GLU A 597 -6.36 -3.58 11.70
C GLU A 597 -7.28 -4.52 12.49
N HIS A 598 -8.54 -4.68 12.08
CA HIS A 598 -9.49 -5.64 12.66
C HIS A 598 -9.42 -7.02 11.96
N ILE A 599 -9.31 -7.05 10.62
CA ILE A 599 -9.35 -8.29 9.84
C ILE A 599 -8.07 -9.12 10.06
N ILE A 600 -6.90 -8.49 9.99
CA ILE A 600 -5.61 -9.18 10.01
C ILE A 600 -5.39 -9.99 11.29
N PRO A 601 -5.63 -9.47 12.51
CA PRO A 601 -5.50 -10.27 13.73
C PRO A 601 -6.48 -11.45 13.82
N ALA A 602 -7.63 -11.34 13.17
CA ALA A 602 -8.70 -12.35 13.22
C ALA A 602 -8.56 -13.47 12.17
N ALA A 603 -7.76 -13.28 11.13
CA ALA A 603 -7.60 -14.24 10.04
C ALA A 603 -6.94 -15.55 10.51
N ASP A 604 -7.48 -16.68 10.05
CA ASP A 604 -6.85 -18.00 10.22
C ASP A 604 -6.04 -18.37 8.96
N ILE A 605 -6.61 -18.13 7.77
CA ILE A 605 -5.99 -18.38 6.46
C ILE A 605 -5.75 -17.06 5.74
N SER A 606 -4.57 -16.94 5.17
CA SER A 606 -4.09 -15.83 4.35
C SER A 606 -4.05 -16.24 2.88
N GLU A 607 -5.02 -15.78 2.08
CA GLU A 607 -5.13 -16.09 0.66
C GLU A 607 -4.15 -15.27 -0.20
N GLN A 608 -3.11 -15.93 -0.72
CA GLN A 608 -2.02 -15.33 -1.48
C GLN A 608 -1.80 -16.08 -2.79
N ILE A 609 -2.79 -16.02 -3.68
CA ILE A 609 -3.02 -16.98 -4.77
C ILE A 609 -2.74 -16.45 -6.20
N SER A 610 -1.97 -15.37 -6.35
CA SER A 610 -1.49 -14.90 -7.66
C SER A 610 -0.67 -16.00 -8.38
N PRO A 611 -0.68 -16.10 -9.72
CA PRO A 611 0.21 -17.04 -10.41
C PRO A 611 1.67 -16.64 -10.17
N ALA A 612 2.55 -17.64 -10.05
CA ALA A 612 3.97 -17.38 -9.82
C ALA A 612 4.57 -16.45 -10.90
N GLY A 613 5.33 -15.45 -10.46
CA GLY A 613 5.93 -14.43 -11.32
C GLY A 613 5.01 -13.26 -11.66
N THR A 614 3.94 -13.00 -10.90
CA THR A 614 3.03 -11.86 -11.15
C THR A 614 2.96 -10.86 -10.00
N GLU A 615 3.02 -11.29 -8.75
CA GLU A 615 3.08 -10.40 -7.58
C GLU A 615 4.54 -10.13 -7.21
N ALA A 616 5.00 -8.89 -7.29
CA ALA A 616 6.40 -8.56 -7.00
C ALA A 616 6.81 -8.93 -5.56
N SER A 617 5.97 -8.68 -4.60
CA SER A 617 6.21 -9.02 -3.19
C SER A 617 4.91 -9.34 -2.44
N GLY A 618 4.00 -8.38 -2.39
CA GLY A 618 2.96 -8.32 -1.37
C GLY A 618 3.49 -7.84 -0.03
N THR A 619 2.62 -7.25 0.78
CA THR A 619 2.89 -6.90 2.18
C THR A 619 1.74 -7.36 3.10
N GLY A 620 0.56 -7.62 2.55
CA GLY A 620 -0.56 -8.22 3.28
C GLY A 620 -0.22 -9.59 3.85
N ASN A 621 0.48 -10.42 3.07
CA ASN A 621 0.99 -11.71 3.48
C ASN A 621 1.88 -11.61 4.74
N MET A 622 2.77 -10.63 4.81
CA MET A 622 3.66 -10.41 5.97
C MET A 622 2.87 -9.99 7.23
N LYS A 623 1.86 -9.14 7.08
CA LYS A 623 0.99 -8.70 8.19
C LYS A 623 0.17 -9.85 8.75
N LEU A 624 -0.39 -10.67 7.86
CA LEU A 624 -1.16 -11.86 8.21
C LEU A 624 -0.28 -12.90 8.91
N MET A 625 0.93 -13.18 8.38
CA MET A 625 1.94 -14.05 9.03
C MET A 625 2.28 -13.56 10.44
N LEU A 626 2.57 -12.26 10.61
CA LEU A 626 2.92 -11.67 11.90
C LEU A 626 1.79 -11.82 12.96
N ASN A 627 0.54 -11.96 12.50
CA ASN A 627 -0.63 -12.18 13.34
C ASN A 627 -1.06 -13.66 13.41
N GLY A 628 -0.24 -14.58 12.89
CA GLY A 628 -0.46 -16.02 12.98
C GLY A 628 -1.55 -16.54 12.03
N ALA A 629 -1.80 -15.89 10.90
CA ALA A 629 -2.54 -16.51 9.82
C ALA A 629 -1.60 -17.40 8.99
N VAL A 630 -2.08 -18.58 8.60
CA VAL A 630 -1.32 -19.51 7.76
C VAL A 630 -1.55 -19.18 6.29
N THR A 631 -0.48 -19.12 5.50
CA THR A 631 -0.59 -18.80 4.08
C THR A 631 -1.15 -19.98 3.29
N LEU A 632 -2.25 -19.75 2.56
CA LEU A 632 -2.69 -20.58 1.45
C LEU A 632 -2.30 -19.82 0.17
N GLY A 633 -1.26 -20.28 -0.51
CA GLY A 633 -0.69 -19.47 -1.57
C GLY A 633 0.21 -20.22 -2.55
N THR A 634 0.63 -19.48 -3.56
CA THR A 634 1.59 -19.92 -4.58
C THR A 634 3.00 -19.49 -4.22
N LEU A 635 4.01 -20.06 -4.89
CA LEU A 635 5.41 -19.62 -4.79
C LEU A 635 5.63 -18.34 -5.63
N ASP A 636 5.02 -17.24 -5.19
CA ASP A 636 5.07 -15.94 -5.83
C ASP A 636 5.42 -14.84 -4.83
N GLY A 637 6.15 -13.83 -5.26
CA GLY A 637 6.52 -12.69 -4.42
C GLY A 637 7.17 -13.10 -3.09
N ALA A 638 6.76 -12.43 -2.01
CA ALA A 638 7.27 -12.73 -0.67
C ALA A 638 6.75 -14.06 -0.07
N ASN A 639 5.77 -14.73 -0.70
CA ASN A 639 5.31 -16.04 -0.20
C ASN A 639 6.43 -17.07 -0.20
N VAL A 640 7.37 -16.99 -1.16
CA VAL A 640 8.55 -17.86 -1.20
C VAL A 640 9.35 -17.73 0.09
N GLU A 641 9.69 -16.50 0.46
CA GLU A 641 10.46 -16.21 1.66
C GLU A 641 9.68 -16.49 2.94
N ILE A 642 8.34 -16.29 2.93
CA ILE A 642 7.46 -16.66 4.06
C ILE A 642 7.51 -18.17 4.30
N ALA A 643 7.34 -18.99 3.25
CA ALA A 643 7.41 -20.44 3.35
C ALA A 643 8.81 -20.95 3.77
N GLU A 644 9.88 -20.27 3.38
CA GLU A 644 11.24 -20.55 3.83
C GLU A 644 11.43 -20.24 5.32
N GLN A 645 10.91 -19.11 5.80
CA GLN A 645 11.08 -18.69 7.20
C GLN A 645 10.21 -19.51 8.18
N ALA A 646 8.94 -19.74 7.82
CA ALA A 646 8.00 -20.47 8.64
C ALA A 646 8.19 -22.00 8.59
N GLY A 647 8.78 -22.51 7.51
CA GLY A 647 8.79 -23.92 7.13
C GLY A 647 7.57 -24.27 6.26
N ARG A 648 7.79 -24.97 5.16
CA ARG A 648 6.73 -25.32 4.19
C ARG A 648 5.60 -26.14 4.80
N GLU A 649 5.89 -26.93 5.82
CA GLU A 649 4.90 -27.72 6.59
C GLU A 649 3.93 -26.85 7.39
N ASN A 650 4.27 -25.59 7.61
CA ASN A 650 3.44 -24.60 8.31
C ASN A 650 2.62 -23.72 7.38
N GLU A 651 2.64 -24.03 6.07
CA GLU A 651 1.92 -23.31 5.02
C GLU A 651 1.17 -24.30 4.11
N TYR A 652 0.25 -23.79 3.31
CA TYR A 652 -0.48 -24.55 2.28
C TYR A 652 -0.10 -24.02 0.89
N ILE A 653 1.00 -24.56 0.35
CA ILE A 653 1.56 -24.12 -0.95
C ILE A 653 0.98 -24.97 -2.07
N PHE A 654 0.53 -24.31 -3.15
CA PHE A 654 -0.03 -24.95 -4.34
C PHE A 654 0.37 -24.21 -5.62
N GLY A 655 -0.05 -24.74 -6.75
CA GLY A 655 0.02 -24.09 -8.05
C GLY A 655 1.37 -24.23 -8.75
N ALA A 656 1.40 -23.80 -10.01
CA ALA A 656 2.57 -23.87 -10.86
C ALA A 656 3.68 -22.91 -10.42
N THR A 657 4.93 -23.32 -10.58
CA THR A 657 6.11 -22.46 -10.44
C THR A 657 6.27 -21.55 -11.66
N VAL A 658 7.19 -20.57 -11.59
CA VAL A 658 7.52 -19.69 -12.73
C VAL A 658 8.00 -20.51 -13.93
N GLU A 659 8.82 -21.52 -13.69
CA GLU A 659 9.36 -22.41 -14.73
C GLU A 659 8.24 -23.22 -15.40
N GLU A 660 7.33 -23.80 -14.61
CA GLU A 660 6.18 -24.56 -15.11
C GLU A 660 5.24 -23.67 -15.92
N ILE A 661 4.95 -22.45 -15.46
CA ILE A 661 4.14 -21.48 -16.21
C ILE A 661 4.80 -21.16 -17.55
N ASN A 662 6.10 -20.91 -17.57
CA ASN A 662 6.83 -20.60 -18.79
C ASN A 662 6.84 -21.78 -19.80
N MET A 663 6.87 -23.01 -19.31
CA MET A 663 6.77 -24.21 -20.16
C MET A 663 5.35 -24.41 -20.72
N VAL A 664 4.32 -24.16 -19.92
CA VAL A 664 2.91 -24.38 -20.31
C VAL A 664 2.36 -23.26 -21.18
N LYS A 665 2.72 -22.01 -20.88
CA LYS A 665 2.20 -20.77 -21.50
C LYS A 665 2.14 -20.78 -23.03
N PRO A 666 3.16 -21.27 -23.79
CA PRO A 666 3.09 -21.27 -25.26
C PRO A 666 1.94 -22.10 -25.84
N ASN A 667 1.64 -23.25 -25.22
CA ASN A 667 0.66 -24.24 -25.69
C ASN A 667 -0.58 -24.34 -24.77
N TYR A 668 -0.75 -23.39 -23.84
CA TYR A 668 -1.87 -23.40 -22.89
C TYR A 668 -3.21 -23.32 -23.61
N ASN A 669 -4.10 -24.27 -23.31
CA ASN A 669 -5.47 -24.33 -23.83
C ASN A 669 -6.45 -24.41 -22.66
N ALA A 670 -7.00 -23.29 -22.24
CA ALA A 670 -7.98 -23.22 -21.15
C ALA A 670 -9.17 -24.15 -21.36
N ARG A 671 -9.65 -24.28 -22.62
CA ARG A 671 -10.82 -25.11 -22.94
C ARG A 671 -10.60 -26.60 -22.63
N SER A 672 -9.40 -27.11 -22.83
CA SER A 672 -9.09 -28.52 -22.52
C SER A 672 -9.18 -28.81 -21.01
N PHE A 673 -8.77 -27.89 -20.15
CA PHE A 673 -8.95 -28.02 -18.69
C PHE A 673 -10.42 -27.95 -18.29
N TYR A 674 -11.17 -27.01 -18.84
CA TYR A 674 -12.60 -26.87 -18.61
C TYR A 674 -13.40 -28.13 -19.02
N GLU A 675 -13.06 -28.75 -20.16
CA GLU A 675 -13.72 -29.96 -20.66
C GLU A 675 -13.30 -31.20 -19.87
N ALA A 676 -12.09 -31.27 -19.36
CA ALA A 676 -11.53 -32.43 -18.65
C ALA A 676 -11.95 -32.50 -17.17
N ASP A 677 -12.17 -31.37 -16.51
CA ASP A 677 -12.49 -31.31 -15.08
C ASP A 677 -13.99 -30.93 -14.87
N PRO A 678 -14.85 -31.90 -14.47
CA PRO A 678 -16.28 -31.64 -14.23
C PRO A 678 -16.54 -30.65 -13.09
N ALA A 679 -15.67 -30.60 -12.05
CA ALA A 679 -15.79 -29.69 -10.92
C ALA A 679 -15.48 -28.25 -11.36
N LEU A 680 -14.38 -28.05 -12.09
CA LEU A 680 -14.04 -26.77 -12.68
C LEU A 680 -15.16 -26.29 -13.64
N ARG A 681 -15.59 -27.16 -14.54
CA ARG A 681 -16.66 -26.82 -15.50
C ARG A 681 -17.92 -26.36 -14.78
N ARG A 682 -18.40 -27.12 -13.79
CA ARG A 682 -19.58 -26.79 -12.99
C ARG A 682 -19.43 -25.42 -12.31
N ALA A 683 -18.27 -25.15 -11.73
CA ALA A 683 -18.00 -23.86 -11.08
C ALA A 683 -18.01 -22.70 -12.09
N VAL A 684 -17.36 -22.87 -13.23
CA VAL A 684 -17.31 -21.84 -14.29
C VAL A 684 -18.69 -21.60 -14.91
N ASP A 685 -19.50 -22.66 -15.08
CA ASP A 685 -20.86 -22.56 -15.66
C ASP A 685 -21.80 -21.73 -14.78
N THR A 686 -21.56 -21.62 -13.47
CA THR A 686 -22.34 -20.71 -12.58
C THR A 686 -22.30 -19.24 -13.00
N LEU A 687 -21.35 -18.85 -13.85
CA LEU A 687 -21.29 -17.52 -14.45
C LEU A 687 -22.40 -17.30 -15.51
N ILE A 688 -23.02 -18.36 -16.04
CA ILE A 688 -23.95 -18.25 -17.17
C ILE A 688 -25.21 -19.14 -17.07
N ASP A 689 -25.28 -20.12 -16.15
CA ASP A 689 -26.35 -21.12 -16.09
C ASP A 689 -27.57 -20.71 -15.24
N GLY A 690 -27.48 -19.54 -14.57
CA GLY A 690 -28.53 -19.03 -13.69
C GLY A 690 -28.49 -19.55 -12.25
N THR A 691 -27.51 -20.38 -11.87
CA THR A 691 -27.26 -20.76 -10.45
C THR A 691 -26.98 -19.53 -9.61
N VAL A 692 -26.15 -18.63 -10.13
CA VAL A 692 -26.00 -17.27 -9.65
C VAL A 692 -26.73 -16.34 -10.62
N PRO A 693 -27.51 -15.33 -10.17
CA PRO A 693 -28.15 -14.39 -11.08
C PRO A 693 -27.11 -13.76 -12.03
N THR A 694 -27.33 -13.93 -13.33
CA THR A 694 -26.35 -13.56 -14.35
C THR A 694 -26.75 -12.30 -15.12
N ASP A 695 -25.77 -11.54 -15.55
CA ASP A 695 -25.90 -10.37 -16.43
C ASP A 695 -24.76 -10.33 -17.47
N GLU A 696 -24.65 -9.22 -18.20
CA GLU A 696 -23.58 -9.04 -19.21
C GLU A 696 -22.17 -9.11 -18.60
N GLU A 697 -22.00 -8.71 -17.33
CA GLU A 697 -20.69 -8.68 -16.66
C GLU A 697 -20.20 -10.10 -16.36
N GLN A 698 -21.07 -11.01 -15.88
CA GLN A 698 -20.73 -12.42 -15.68
C GLN A 698 -20.49 -13.12 -17.02
N HIS A 699 -21.25 -12.82 -18.06
CA HIS A 699 -20.99 -13.33 -19.41
C HIS A 699 -19.63 -12.88 -19.95
N GLU A 700 -19.18 -11.66 -19.64
CA GLU A 700 -17.85 -11.18 -20.01
C GLU A 700 -16.75 -11.99 -19.26
N LEU A 701 -16.93 -12.25 -17.97
CA LEU A 701 -15.99 -13.11 -17.21
C LEU A 701 -15.89 -14.50 -17.82
N TYR A 702 -17.02 -15.16 -18.10
CA TYR A 702 -17.03 -16.46 -18.76
C TYR A 702 -16.33 -16.44 -20.12
N THR A 703 -16.60 -15.42 -20.91
CA THR A 703 -15.98 -15.24 -22.23
C THR A 703 -14.47 -15.04 -22.12
N SER A 704 -14.00 -14.24 -21.16
CA SER A 704 -12.59 -14.00 -20.93
C SER A 704 -11.82 -15.26 -20.56
N LEU A 705 -12.45 -16.17 -19.84
CA LEU A 705 -11.86 -17.44 -19.42
C LEU A 705 -11.78 -18.46 -20.59
N LEU A 706 -12.76 -18.52 -21.47
CA LEU A 706 -12.87 -19.56 -22.50
C LEU A 706 -12.55 -19.11 -23.93
N LYS A 707 -12.69 -17.81 -24.22
CA LYS A 707 -12.43 -17.24 -25.57
C LYS A 707 -11.32 -16.20 -25.56
N GLY A 708 -11.06 -15.59 -24.40
CA GLY A 708 -10.14 -14.45 -24.29
C GLY A 708 -10.73 -13.17 -24.87
N ALA A 709 -9.86 -12.23 -25.23
CA ALA A 709 -10.20 -10.97 -25.90
C ALA A 709 -9.14 -10.63 -26.95
N SER A 710 -9.33 -9.51 -27.70
CA SER A 710 -8.36 -9.08 -28.72
C SER A 710 -6.95 -8.79 -28.18
N TRP A 711 -6.84 -8.52 -26.88
CA TRP A 711 -5.59 -8.17 -26.21
C TRP A 711 -5.02 -9.25 -25.27
N HIS A 712 -5.72 -10.38 -25.07
CA HIS A 712 -5.23 -11.48 -24.25
C HIS A 712 -5.81 -12.83 -24.68
N LYS A 713 -5.05 -13.91 -24.40
CA LYS A 713 -5.50 -15.29 -24.58
C LYS A 713 -6.55 -15.67 -23.53
N PRO A 714 -7.36 -16.76 -23.77
CA PRO A 714 -8.24 -17.34 -22.75
C PRO A 714 -7.46 -17.64 -21.46
N ASP A 715 -8.12 -17.37 -20.31
CA ASP A 715 -7.58 -17.65 -18.96
C ASP A 715 -6.11 -17.23 -18.79
N GLN A 716 -5.81 -15.96 -19.10
CA GLN A 716 -4.44 -15.45 -19.14
C GLN A 716 -3.66 -15.57 -17.81
N TYR A 717 -4.36 -15.82 -16.69
CA TYR A 717 -3.78 -15.96 -15.36
C TYR A 717 -3.84 -17.41 -14.82
N PHE A 718 -4.06 -18.40 -15.69
CA PHE A 718 -3.96 -19.84 -15.38
C PHE A 718 -4.86 -20.30 -14.23
N LEU A 719 -6.08 -19.73 -14.11
CA LEU A 719 -7.05 -20.14 -13.09
C LEU A 719 -7.39 -21.63 -13.22
N PHE A 720 -7.61 -22.09 -14.44
CA PHE A 720 -8.01 -23.47 -14.69
C PHE A 720 -6.86 -24.47 -14.47
N TYR A 721 -5.63 -24.03 -14.76
CA TYR A 721 -4.45 -24.85 -14.51
C TYR A 721 -4.25 -25.16 -13.03
N ASP A 722 -4.45 -24.14 -12.17
CA ASP A 722 -4.21 -24.26 -10.74
C ASP A 722 -5.45 -24.66 -9.92
N PHE A 723 -6.66 -24.75 -10.52
CA PHE A 723 -7.92 -24.92 -9.80
C PHE A 723 -7.92 -26.16 -8.88
N ASP A 724 -7.55 -27.33 -9.41
CA ASP A 724 -7.56 -28.59 -8.63
C ASP A 724 -6.53 -28.57 -7.49
N SER A 725 -5.32 -28.09 -7.75
CA SER A 725 -4.28 -27.97 -6.73
C SER A 725 -4.67 -26.98 -5.63
N TYR A 726 -5.30 -25.85 -5.98
CA TYR A 726 -5.84 -24.88 -5.05
C TYR A 726 -6.96 -25.47 -4.17
N LYS A 727 -7.94 -26.13 -4.78
CA LYS A 727 -9.03 -26.81 -4.07
C LYS A 727 -8.48 -27.83 -3.06
N LYS A 728 -7.51 -28.66 -3.48
CA LYS A 728 -6.88 -29.65 -2.60
C LYS A 728 -6.17 -29.01 -1.41
N ALA A 729 -5.41 -27.96 -1.62
CA ALA A 729 -4.71 -27.23 -0.56
C ALA A 729 -5.70 -26.58 0.42
N ARG A 730 -6.78 -25.95 -0.08
CA ARG A 730 -7.84 -25.36 0.74
C ARG A 730 -8.57 -26.41 1.58
N LEU A 731 -8.94 -27.54 1.01
CA LEU A 731 -9.58 -28.62 1.75
C LEU A 731 -8.65 -29.26 2.79
N GLN A 732 -7.33 -29.28 2.50
CA GLN A 732 -6.36 -29.72 3.50
C GLN A 732 -6.32 -28.75 4.69
N ALA A 733 -6.25 -27.43 4.45
CA ALA A 733 -6.30 -26.41 5.50
C ALA A 733 -7.60 -26.49 6.32
N ASN A 734 -8.73 -26.69 5.64
CA ASN A 734 -10.03 -26.86 6.27
C ASN A 734 -10.12 -28.10 7.19
N ARG A 735 -9.54 -29.23 6.77
CA ARG A 735 -9.45 -30.43 7.61
C ARG A 735 -8.51 -30.24 8.80
N ASP A 736 -7.32 -29.68 8.57
CA ASP A 736 -6.30 -29.49 9.61
C ASP A 736 -6.78 -28.57 10.73
N TYR A 737 -7.65 -27.60 10.41
CA TYR A 737 -8.23 -26.67 11.38
C TYR A 737 -9.02 -27.34 12.51
N ARG A 738 -9.48 -28.58 12.34
CA ARG A 738 -10.18 -29.36 13.40
C ARG A 738 -9.29 -29.69 14.56
N ASP A 739 -8.02 -29.99 14.30
CA ASP A 739 -7.02 -30.10 15.35
C ASP A 739 -6.48 -28.72 15.71
N ARG A 740 -7.21 -28.06 16.61
CA ARG A 740 -6.91 -26.69 17.07
C ARG A 740 -5.52 -26.54 17.69
N LEU A 741 -4.96 -27.62 18.27
CA LEU A 741 -3.62 -27.57 18.84
C LEU A 741 -2.55 -27.63 17.74
N SER A 742 -2.70 -28.54 16.80
CA SER A 742 -1.78 -28.65 15.67
C SER A 742 -1.83 -27.42 14.79
N PHE A 743 -3.02 -26.92 14.45
CA PHE A 743 -3.19 -25.71 13.64
C PHE A 743 -2.66 -24.46 14.37
N GLY A 744 -2.98 -24.29 15.66
CA GLY A 744 -2.47 -23.18 16.47
C GLY A 744 -0.95 -23.18 16.61
N ARG A 745 -0.31 -24.34 16.58
CA ARG A 745 1.16 -24.46 16.51
C ARG A 745 1.69 -23.90 15.22
N LYS A 746 1.11 -24.26 14.05
CA LYS A 746 1.48 -23.66 12.74
C LYS A 746 1.36 -22.13 12.78
N CYS A 747 0.28 -21.61 13.37
CA CYS A 747 0.07 -20.17 13.53
C CYS A 747 1.19 -19.50 14.33
N LEU A 748 1.59 -20.08 15.48
CA LEU A 748 2.67 -19.53 16.31
C LEU A 748 4.05 -19.67 15.66
N GLU A 749 4.32 -20.72 14.88
CA GLU A 749 5.55 -20.84 14.08
C GLU A 749 5.64 -19.71 13.04
N ASN A 750 4.52 -19.33 12.43
CA ASN A 750 4.44 -18.16 11.55
C ASN A 750 4.79 -16.87 12.29
N VAL A 751 4.18 -16.62 13.46
CA VAL A 751 4.52 -15.43 14.28
C VAL A 751 5.99 -15.42 14.65
N ALA A 752 6.52 -16.53 15.14
CA ALA A 752 7.91 -16.66 15.59
C ALA A 752 8.93 -16.47 14.44
N SER A 753 8.52 -16.72 13.22
CA SER A 753 9.36 -16.64 12.01
C SER A 753 9.22 -15.33 11.24
N ALA A 754 8.40 -14.37 11.71
CA ALA A 754 8.09 -13.14 10.98
C ALA A 754 9.20 -12.06 11.05
N GLY A 755 10.29 -12.29 11.77
CA GLY A 755 11.37 -11.30 12.01
C GLY A 755 11.92 -10.68 10.72
N LYS A 756 12.21 -11.50 9.70
CA LYS A 756 12.71 -11.06 8.39
C LYS A 756 11.84 -9.97 7.74
N PHE A 757 10.53 -9.94 8.03
CA PHE A 757 9.57 -9.05 7.37
C PHE A 757 9.35 -7.73 8.11
N SER A 758 10.29 -7.32 8.96
CA SER A 758 10.31 -6.01 9.59
C SER A 758 10.72 -4.91 8.59
N SER A 759 9.95 -3.81 8.54
CA SER A 759 10.38 -2.62 7.81
C SER A 759 11.63 -1.96 8.41
N ASP A 760 11.92 -2.21 9.69
CA ASP A 760 13.16 -1.74 10.33
C ASP A 760 14.39 -2.41 9.72
N ARG A 761 14.32 -3.72 9.47
CA ARG A 761 15.37 -4.44 8.75
C ARG A 761 15.54 -3.89 7.33
N THR A 762 14.42 -3.72 6.62
CA THR A 762 14.45 -3.21 5.23
C THR A 762 15.09 -1.82 5.17
N ILE A 763 14.67 -0.89 6.03
CA ILE A 763 15.14 0.49 5.99
C ILE A 763 16.61 0.61 6.41
N ARG A 764 17.11 -0.26 7.32
CA ARG A 764 18.54 -0.37 7.62
C ARG A 764 19.35 -0.74 6.38
N GLN A 765 18.87 -1.73 5.60
CA GLN A 765 19.54 -2.13 4.35
C GLN A 765 19.56 -0.98 3.33
N TYR A 766 18.48 -0.22 3.17
CA TYR A 766 18.49 0.98 2.33
C TYR A 766 19.49 2.03 2.85
N ALA A 767 19.49 2.29 4.17
CA ALA A 767 20.37 3.27 4.80
C ALA A 767 21.85 2.93 4.61
N ASP A 768 22.22 1.67 4.82
CA ASP A 768 23.61 1.22 4.79
C ASP A 768 24.12 0.99 3.36
N GLU A 769 23.31 0.36 2.50
CA GLU A 769 23.78 -0.17 1.22
C GLU A 769 23.47 0.75 0.02
N ILE A 770 22.47 1.64 0.15
CA ILE A 770 22.02 2.51 -0.95
C ILE A 770 22.23 3.99 -0.61
N TRP A 771 21.67 4.45 0.52
CA TRP A 771 21.69 5.88 0.85
C TRP A 771 22.94 6.31 1.59
N HIS A 772 23.65 5.38 2.23
CA HIS A 772 24.84 5.65 3.06
C HIS A 772 24.59 6.73 4.11
N ILE A 773 23.46 6.64 4.81
CA ILE A 773 23.07 7.50 5.93
C ILE A 773 23.20 6.75 7.25
N LYS A 774 23.39 7.50 8.34
CA LYS A 774 23.53 6.93 9.69
C LYS A 774 22.53 7.56 10.65
N PRO A 775 22.16 6.84 11.74
CA PRO A 775 21.33 7.40 12.79
C PRO A 775 21.91 8.71 13.34
N VAL A 776 21.05 9.70 13.56
CA VAL A 776 21.40 11.02 14.12
C VAL A 776 20.56 11.25 15.37
N LYS A 777 21.19 11.03 16.54
CA LYS A 777 20.56 11.15 17.88
C LYS A 777 20.67 12.53 18.46
#